data_aea5139e82a77aacdfee84eea4395e15
#
_entry.id   aea5139e82a77aacdfee84eea4395e15
#
_cell.length_a   1.000
_cell.length_b   1.000
_cell.length_c   1.000
_cell.angle_alpha   90.00
_cell.angle_beta   90.00
_cell.angle_gamma   90.00
#
_symmetry.space_group_name_H-M   'P 1'
#
loop_
_entity.id
_entity.type
_entity.pdbx_description
1 polymer ?
#
loop_
_entity_poly.entity_id
_entity_poly.type
_entity_poly.pdbx_seq_one_letter_code
_entity_poly.pdbx_strand_id
1 'polypeptide(L)'
;MKTITKQCSLLLLATCMCPVISLAQEPILLNGQDDAYRQAFTPQLLANYQNNTIFADGKNVWNLRGGKMLSVKGGIGGLAVSPVGDLYAAHRQGDKTVGVYNLWKKSKRVGQAKMTAPVACYCFSSDGSRLFVVDDQGKAGTFRCTDFTLMNALQLPSAATSIVAAADGQSLAVTDGSAVTVVSAADGSVLTTLRNGNAVKAMAFAADSKDLAVLSADGSLTVYDTRTWLAKKQVSALGDARDCAFHPSGKYVAVVTGDSRISIVNLIDDSDRKYVDSDESGISEILFAKDDRGGIYLVYNTAAAVHYKQVNELPPYYSKLLEEEVTKLMDEWELRMPEETMEAYQIRVNDETRAAQLRLFEEEVATRMAEDLMRTDDMQFTSADNMQFSSYNPETGMMTLDFEQLPPIYINVPKEEVGYFANSNDVELRNPIYGIGENDQFELVYADVYNKKTGKTYVFNNRDRQSLDYMANDNRFVPLEYVAQGNEEQMKLDELKNKVVTDAKQQNSISDHTKINVSTKTISDTGANGEKVVDYQVSFDYQVEQGFTEKEDFAPGRYVAAQSAAARTMLSIIGKALQTDFAQYMKEGKAVVVKITGSADASPVRRVIPYKGEYGDFEEAPVRYNDVDTLITVTRKSGISSNEQLAFLRAMGMKDGIVKNVEQLTKMDARYDTFIEQGEGVGGEFRRIRVDFLFKNAF
;
A
#
# COMPACT_ATOMS: atom_id res chain seq x y z
N MET A 1 51.51 -33.23 37.56
CA MET A 1 50.71 -32.22 38.23
C MET A 1 50.14 -31.33 37.15
N LYS A 2 48.80 -31.23 37.06
CA LYS A 2 48.06 -30.80 35.90
C LYS A 2 48.03 -29.28 35.74
N THR A 3 48.49 -28.79 34.62
CA THR A 3 48.39 -27.38 34.20
C THR A 3 47.10 -27.21 33.40
N ILE A 4 46.25 -26.33 33.86
CA ILE A 4 45.00 -25.97 33.18
C ILE A 4 45.29 -24.72 32.33
N THR A 5 45.25 -24.87 31.02
CA THR A 5 45.30 -23.77 30.04
C THR A 5 43.87 -23.21 29.83
N LYS A 6 43.65 -21.98 30.22
CA LYS A 6 42.47 -21.20 29.84
C LYS A 6 42.65 -20.63 28.42
N GLN A 7 41.85 -21.08 27.51
CA GLN A 7 41.67 -20.41 26.22
C GLN A 7 40.72 -19.21 26.40
N CYS A 8 41.27 -18.02 26.17
CA CYS A 8 40.47 -16.81 25.96
C CYS A 8 39.98 -16.81 24.52
N SER A 9 38.69 -16.96 24.32
CA SER A 9 38.04 -16.71 23.03
C SER A 9 37.82 -15.20 22.89
N LEU A 10 38.55 -14.58 21.96
CA LEU A 10 38.31 -13.22 21.52
C LEU A 10 37.02 -13.22 20.67
N LEU A 11 35.92 -12.65 21.20
CA LEU A 11 34.76 -12.31 20.42
C LEU A 11 35.06 -10.99 19.67
N LEU A 12 35.30 -11.08 18.37
CA LEU A 12 35.27 -9.91 17.49
C LEU A 12 33.81 -9.48 17.36
N LEU A 13 33.43 -8.40 18.04
CA LEU A 13 32.22 -7.64 17.70
C LEU A 13 32.53 -6.84 16.43
N ALA A 14 32.04 -7.32 15.30
CA ALA A 14 31.91 -6.51 14.10
C ALA A 14 30.70 -5.56 14.31
N THR A 15 31.01 -4.31 14.67
CA THR A 15 30.02 -3.23 14.62
C THR A 15 29.68 -2.95 13.17
N CYS A 16 28.58 -3.50 12.69
CA CYS A 16 27.94 -3.01 11.48
C CYS A 16 27.45 -1.59 11.74
N MET A 17 28.10 -0.59 11.13
CA MET A 17 27.52 0.71 10.92
C MET A 17 26.36 0.53 9.91
N CYS A 18 25.14 0.45 10.40
CA CYS A 18 23.97 0.62 9.55
C CYS A 18 23.76 2.12 9.32
N PRO A 19 23.72 2.58 8.06
CA PRO A 19 23.15 3.91 7.78
C PRO A 19 21.69 3.90 8.20
N VAL A 20 21.25 4.96 8.86
CA VAL A 20 19.83 5.19 9.15
C VAL A 20 19.16 5.51 7.82
N ILE A 21 18.66 4.46 7.19
CA ILE A 21 17.79 4.52 6.04
C ILE A 21 16.40 4.81 6.62
N SER A 22 15.69 5.77 6.07
CA SER A 22 14.23 5.81 6.14
C SER A 22 13.76 4.41 5.73
N LEU A 23 13.37 3.61 6.70
CA LEU A 23 12.97 2.23 6.45
C LEU A 23 11.65 2.26 5.70
N ALA A 24 11.70 2.05 4.38
CA ALA A 24 10.61 1.32 3.78
C ALA A 24 10.42 0.09 4.67
N GLN A 25 9.26 -0.02 5.30
CA GLN A 25 8.97 -1.12 6.23
C GLN A 25 9.28 -2.42 5.50
N GLU A 26 10.19 -3.25 6.03
CA GLU A 26 10.51 -4.51 5.38
C GLU A 26 9.23 -5.36 5.30
N PRO A 27 9.00 -6.08 4.19
CA PRO A 27 7.84 -6.93 4.06
C PRO A 27 7.74 -7.91 5.23
N ILE A 28 6.55 -8.01 5.84
CA ILE A 28 6.31 -8.87 7.00
C ILE A 28 6.06 -10.30 6.52
N LEU A 29 6.83 -11.27 7.01
CA LEU A 29 6.59 -12.69 6.80
C LEU A 29 5.38 -13.15 7.62
N LEU A 30 4.37 -13.72 6.96
CA LEU A 30 3.23 -14.32 7.62
C LEU A 30 3.59 -15.73 8.13
N ASN A 31 3.51 -15.94 9.44
CA ASN A 31 3.96 -17.15 10.12
C ASN A 31 2.80 -18.06 10.61
N GLY A 32 1.58 -17.85 10.13
CA GLY A 32 0.43 -18.67 10.47
C GLY A 32 0.67 -20.17 10.21
N GLN A 33 -0.13 -21.04 10.82
CA GLN A 33 -0.04 -22.49 10.63
C GLN A 33 -0.09 -22.87 9.17
N ASP A 34 0.78 -23.78 8.73
CA ASP A 34 0.84 -24.31 7.37
C ASP A 34 0.67 -25.85 7.41
N ASP A 35 -0.43 -26.33 6.84
CA ASP A 35 -0.72 -27.75 6.68
C ASP A 35 -0.38 -28.18 5.25
N ALA A 36 0.66 -28.97 5.07
CA ALA A 36 1.09 -29.49 3.77
C ALA A 36 0.55 -30.89 3.50
N TYR A 37 -0.21 -31.03 2.43
CA TYR A 37 -0.73 -32.30 1.94
C TYR A 37 0.13 -32.83 0.79
N ARG A 38 1.14 -33.66 1.14
CA ARG A 38 2.13 -34.18 0.18
C ARG A 38 1.51 -35.14 -0.82
N GLN A 39 1.92 -34.99 -2.06
CA GLN A 39 1.50 -35.81 -3.18
C GLN A 39 2.68 -36.52 -3.83
N ALA A 40 2.41 -37.68 -4.42
CA ALA A 40 3.40 -38.41 -5.21
C ALA A 40 3.61 -37.82 -6.64
N PHE A 41 2.95 -36.72 -6.94
CA PHE A 41 2.96 -36.00 -8.23
C PHE A 41 2.80 -34.51 -7.98
N THR A 42 3.17 -33.68 -8.95
CA THR A 42 2.95 -32.24 -8.88
C THR A 42 1.47 -31.92 -9.02
N PRO A 43 0.81 -31.33 -7.98
CA PRO A 43 -0.56 -30.86 -8.09
C PRO A 43 -0.66 -29.72 -9.11
N GLN A 44 -1.71 -29.74 -9.91
CA GLN A 44 -2.04 -28.73 -10.92
C GLN A 44 -3.54 -28.46 -10.88
N LEU A 45 -3.99 -27.30 -11.32
CA LEU A 45 -5.38 -26.91 -11.38
C LEU A 45 -6.09 -27.07 -10.02
N LEU A 46 -5.85 -26.11 -9.13
CA LEU A 46 -6.54 -26.05 -7.84
C LEU A 46 -7.95 -25.48 -8.01
N ALA A 47 -8.91 -26.08 -7.30
CA ALA A 47 -10.25 -25.52 -7.16
C ALA A 47 -10.78 -25.83 -5.75
N ASN A 48 -11.55 -24.92 -5.18
CA ASN A 48 -11.93 -25.00 -3.77
C ASN A 48 -13.38 -24.63 -3.51
N TYR A 49 -13.96 -25.34 -2.53
CA TYR A 49 -15.16 -24.92 -1.83
C TYR A 49 -14.92 -25.10 -0.33
N GLN A 50 -14.99 -24.00 0.42
CA GLN A 50 -14.61 -23.98 1.83
C GLN A 50 -13.22 -24.63 2.06
N ASN A 51 -13.10 -25.61 2.94
CA ASN A 51 -11.88 -26.38 3.19
C ASN A 51 -11.75 -27.65 2.33
N ASN A 52 -12.57 -27.80 1.29
CA ASN A 52 -12.53 -28.95 0.37
C ASN A 52 -11.86 -28.59 -0.93
N THR A 53 -10.54 -28.59 -0.94
CA THR A 53 -9.79 -28.40 -2.17
C THR A 53 -9.74 -29.68 -2.96
N ILE A 54 -10.05 -29.58 -4.25
CA ILE A 54 -9.76 -30.61 -5.26
C ILE A 54 -8.65 -30.10 -6.17
N PHE A 55 -7.89 -31.01 -6.73
CA PHE A 55 -6.78 -30.71 -7.61
C PHE A 55 -6.59 -31.79 -8.65
N ALA A 56 -5.86 -31.49 -9.72
CA ALA A 56 -5.58 -32.41 -10.80
C ALA A 56 -4.08 -32.75 -10.88
N ASP A 57 -3.78 -33.97 -11.40
CA ASP A 57 -2.42 -34.44 -11.73
C ASP A 57 -2.16 -34.50 -13.23
N GLY A 58 -2.98 -33.81 -14.02
CA GLY A 58 -2.95 -33.89 -15.47
C GLY A 58 -3.84 -35.03 -16.06
N LYS A 59 -4.20 -36.07 -15.30
CA LYS A 59 -5.08 -37.18 -15.70
C LYS A 59 -6.21 -37.47 -14.74
N ASN A 60 -6.00 -37.23 -13.46
CA ASN A 60 -6.96 -37.53 -12.41
C ASN A 60 -7.32 -36.29 -11.63
N VAL A 61 -8.53 -36.25 -11.10
CA VAL A 61 -8.95 -35.30 -10.06
C VAL A 61 -8.88 -36.00 -8.71
N TRP A 62 -8.35 -35.31 -7.74
CA TRP A 62 -8.11 -35.77 -6.39
C TRP A 62 -8.74 -34.84 -5.37
N ASN A 63 -9.08 -35.36 -4.21
CA ASN A 63 -9.31 -34.53 -3.02
C ASN A 63 -8.06 -34.49 -2.13
N LEU A 64 -7.99 -33.55 -1.20
CA LEU A 64 -6.83 -33.40 -0.32
C LEU A 64 -6.47 -34.66 0.48
N ARG A 65 -7.44 -35.48 0.85
CA ARG A 65 -7.22 -36.71 1.61
C ARG A 65 -6.61 -37.83 0.75
N GLY A 66 -6.13 -37.52 -0.48
CA GLY A 66 -5.52 -38.46 -1.39
C GLY A 66 -6.51 -39.41 -2.09
N GLY A 67 -7.81 -39.15 -1.96
CA GLY A 67 -8.83 -39.91 -2.62
C GLY A 67 -8.98 -39.51 -4.09
N LYS A 68 -8.78 -40.49 -5.02
CA LYS A 68 -9.03 -40.25 -6.42
C LYS A 68 -10.53 -40.14 -6.67
N MET A 69 -10.94 -39.03 -7.26
CA MET A 69 -12.33 -38.70 -7.55
C MET A 69 -12.71 -39.05 -8.99
N LEU A 70 -11.87 -38.71 -9.96
CA LEU A 70 -12.14 -38.91 -11.39
C LEU A 70 -10.85 -39.25 -12.12
N SER A 71 -10.96 -40.08 -13.16
CA SER A 71 -9.89 -40.31 -14.14
C SER A 71 -10.36 -39.89 -15.52
N VAL A 72 -9.58 -39.06 -16.20
CA VAL A 72 -9.87 -38.54 -17.53
C VAL A 72 -8.84 -39.08 -18.52
N LYS A 73 -9.25 -39.98 -19.39
CA LYS A 73 -8.37 -40.52 -20.43
C LYS A 73 -8.02 -39.42 -21.44
N GLY A 74 -6.75 -39.09 -21.58
CA GLY A 74 -6.26 -38.05 -22.51
C GLY A 74 -5.96 -36.71 -21.85
N GLY A 75 -5.99 -36.64 -20.51
CA GLY A 75 -5.64 -35.45 -19.76
C GLY A 75 -6.82 -34.56 -19.40
N ILE A 76 -6.65 -33.79 -18.33
CA ILE A 76 -7.62 -32.80 -17.86
C ILE A 76 -7.26 -31.48 -18.48
N GLY A 77 -8.20 -30.79 -19.11
CA GLY A 77 -8.03 -29.47 -19.72
C GLY A 77 -8.45 -28.32 -18.84
N GLY A 78 -9.20 -28.59 -17.77
CA GLY A 78 -9.64 -27.57 -16.80
C GLY A 78 -10.39 -28.17 -15.63
N LEU A 79 -10.51 -27.41 -14.54
CA LEU A 79 -11.20 -27.79 -13.32
C LEU A 79 -11.89 -26.55 -12.72
N ALA A 80 -13.13 -26.68 -12.28
CA ALA A 80 -13.86 -25.64 -11.56
C ALA A 80 -14.79 -26.26 -10.51
N VAL A 81 -15.00 -25.57 -9.40
CA VAL A 81 -15.93 -25.98 -8.33
C VAL A 81 -17.03 -24.95 -8.22
N SER A 82 -18.27 -25.41 -8.02
CA SER A 82 -19.40 -24.54 -7.75
C SER A 82 -19.22 -23.85 -6.40
N PRO A 83 -19.43 -22.53 -6.32
CA PRO A 83 -19.34 -21.80 -5.06
C PRO A 83 -20.31 -22.27 -3.96
N VAL A 84 -21.40 -22.95 -4.33
CA VAL A 84 -22.34 -23.56 -3.38
C VAL A 84 -21.97 -25.00 -2.98
N GLY A 85 -20.89 -25.55 -3.56
CA GLY A 85 -20.16 -26.70 -3.05
C GLY A 85 -20.74 -28.09 -3.27
N ASP A 86 -21.67 -28.26 -4.17
CA ASP A 86 -22.25 -29.57 -4.50
C ASP A 86 -21.71 -30.14 -5.81
N LEU A 87 -21.17 -29.30 -6.69
CA LEU A 87 -20.75 -29.68 -8.04
C LEU A 87 -19.30 -29.27 -8.31
N TYR A 88 -18.64 -30.04 -9.16
CA TYR A 88 -17.43 -29.61 -9.84
C TYR A 88 -17.51 -29.95 -11.32
N ALA A 89 -16.83 -29.20 -12.16
CA ALA A 89 -16.74 -29.38 -13.59
C ALA A 89 -15.31 -29.76 -13.98
N ALA A 90 -15.21 -30.73 -14.90
CA ALA A 90 -13.93 -31.12 -15.48
C ALA A 90 -14.16 -31.56 -16.95
N HIS A 91 -13.16 -31.30 -17.80
CA HIS A 91 -13.22 -31.76 -19.19
C HIS A 91 -11.89 -32.41 -19.60
N ARG A 92 -11.99 -33.24 -20.64
CA ARG A 92 -10.81 -33.79 -21.29
C ARG A 92 -10.17 -32.71 -22.17
N GLN A 93 -8.87 -32.65 -22.16
CA GLN A 93 -8.12 -31.71 -23.02
C GLN A 93 -8.48 -31.91 -24.50
N GLY A 94 -8.85 -30.83 -25.19
CA GLY A 94 -9.29 -30.84 -26.58
C GLY A 94 -10.71 -31.36 -26.83
N ASP A 95 -11.48 -31.68 -25.78
CA ASP A 95 -12.86 -32.13 -25.92
C ASP A 95 -13.84 -30.93 -26.00
N LYS A 96 -14.99 -31.17 -26.62
CA LYS A 96 -16.09 -30.18 -26.75
C LYS A 96 -17.10 -30.25 -25.62
N THR A 97 -16.85 -31.06 -24.61
CA THR A 97 -17.82 -31.35 -23.56
C THR A 97 -17.19 -31.20 -22.19
N VAL A 98 -17.80 -30.38 -21.33
CA VAL A 98 -17.50 -30.29 -19.90
C VAL A 98 -18.41 -31.23 -19.14
N GLY A 99 -17.86 -32.23 -18.47
CA GLY A 99 -18.59 -33.09 -17.54
C GLY A 99 -18.79 -32.38 -16.20
N VAL A 100 -20.01 -32.48 -15.66
CA VAL A 100 -20.30 -31.96 -14.32
C VAL A 100 -20.58 -33.11 -13.37
N TYR A 101 -19.97 -33.10 -12.22
CA TYR A 101 -19.92 -34.20 -11.26
C TYR A 101 -20.34 -33.72 -9.87
N ASN A 102 -20.93 -34.63 -9.08
CA ASN A 102 -21.24 -34.32 -7.70
C ASN A 102 -19.97 -34.43 -6.83
N LEU A 103 -19.68 -33.39 -6.07
CA LEU A 103 -18.47 -33.28 -5.21
C LEU A 103 -18.47 -34.30 -4.07
N TRP A 104 -19.64 -34.64 -3.54
CA TRP A 104 -19.79 -35.48 -2.34
C TRP A 104 -20.09 -36.96 -2.64
N LYS A 105 -20.69 -37.24 -3.79
CA LYS A 105 -21.16 -38.59 -4.16
C LYS A 105 -20.20 -39.34 -5.07
N LYS A 106 -18.93 -39.48 -4.64
CA LYS A 106 -17.88 -40.20 -5.39
C LYS A 106 -17.83 -39.80 -6.87
N SER A 107 -17.94 -38.51 -7.16
CA SER A 107 -17.90 -37.93 -8.50
C SER A 107 -18.93 -38.57 -9.44
N LYS A 108 -20.12 -38.81 -8.96
CA LYS A 108 -21.24 -39.21 -9.87
C LYS A 108 -21.46 -38.07 -10.86
N ARG A 109 -21.35 -38.40 -12.15
CA ARG A 109 -21.67 -37.45 -13.21
C ARG A 109 -23.16 -37.10 -13.14
N VAL A 110 -23.48 -35.82 -13.04
CA VAL A 110 -24.85 -35.32 -12.99
C VAL A 110 -25.30 -34.74 -14.31
N GLY A 111 -24.36 -34.31 -15.16
CA GLY A 111 -24.68 -33.82 -16.49
C GLY A 111 -23.44 -33.38 -17.28
N GLN A 112 -23.70 -32.64 -18.35
CA GLN A 112 -22.64 -32.12 -19.21
C GLN A 112 -23.08 -30.87 -19.96
N ALA A 113 -22.15 -29.92 -20.14
CA ALA A 113 -22.29 -28.83 -21.08
C ALA A 113 -21.55 -29.18 -22.38
N LYS A 114 -22.19 -29.00 -23.53
CA LYS A 114 -21.61 -29.34 -24.83
C LYS A 114 -21.47 -28.11 -25.71
N MET A 115 -20.26 -27.88 -26.19
CA MET A 115 -19.90 -26.81 -27.11
C MET A 115 -19.79 -27.30 -28.55
N THR A 116 -19.63 -26.39 -29.51
CA THR A 116 -19.46 -26.70 -30.94
C THR A 116 -18.00 -26.94 -31.31
N ALA A 117 -17.06 -26.35 -30.57
CA ALA A 117 -15.62 -26.48 -30.70
C ALA A 117 -14.98 -26.96 -29.38
N PRO A 118 -13.70 -27.30 -29.35
CA PRO A 118 -12.99 -27.67 -28.12
C PRO A 118 -13.14 -26.62 -27.02
N VAL A 119 -13.35 -27.06 -25.79
CA VAL A 119 -13.48 -26.17 -24.61
C VAL A 119 -12.13 -25.55 -24.27
N ALA A 120 -12.12 -24.23 -24.10
CA ALA A 120 -10.97 -23.49 -23.69
C ALA A 120 -10.98 -23.24 -22.18
N CYS A 121 -12.05 -22.65 -21.62
CA CYS A 121 -12.19 -22.34 -20.22
C CYS A 121 -13.65 -22.30 -19.75
N TYR A 122 -13.89 -22.36 -18.46
CA TYR A 122 -15.24 -22.30 -17.88
C TYR A 122 -15.18 -21.93 -16.39
N CYS A 123 -16.27 -21.37 -15.87
CA CYS A 123 -16.49 -21.12 -14.46
C CYS A 123 -17.98 -21.26 -14.11
N PHE A 124 -18.27 -21.43 -12.82
CA PHE A 124 -19.63 -21.37 -12.30
C PHE A 124 -20.03 -19.92 -11.98
N SER A 125 -21.34 -19.64 -12.02
CA SER A 125 -21.87 -18.43 -11.39
C SER A 125 -21.73 -18.53 -9.87
N SER A 126 -21.74 -17.39 -9.18
CA SER A 126 -21.59 -17.30 -7.71
C SER A 126 -22.68 -18.07 -6.95
N ASP A 127 -23.91 -18.10 -7.49
CA ASP A 127 -25.05 -18.83 -6.95
C ASP A 127 -25.06 -20.32 -7.34
N GLY A 128 -24.06 -20.78 -8.12
CA GLY A 128 -23.95 -22.14 -8.61
C GLY A 128 -25.05 -22.57 -9.61
N SER A 129 -25.94 -21.65 -9.99
CA SER A 129 -27.09 -21.97 -10.86
C SER A 129 -26.73 -22.12 -12.33
N ARG A 130 -25.60 -21.53 -12.75
CA ARG A 130 -25.14 -21.49 -14.15
C ARG A 130 -23.69 -21.95 -14.27
N LEU A 131 -23.37 -22.55 -15.41
CA LEU A 131 -22.00 -22.85 -15.84
C LEU A 131 -21.73 -22.10 -17.14
N PHE A 132 -20.74 -21.23 -17.12
CA PHE A 132 -20.25 -20.49 -18.29
C PHE A 132 -19.11 -21.26 -18.91
N VAL A 133 -19.21 -21.55 -20.20
CA VAL A 133 -18.21 -22.34 -20.95
C VAL A 133 -17.83 -21.57 -22.20
N VAL A 134 -16.55 -21.43 -22.45
CA VAL A 134 -16.02 -20.78 -23.67
C VAL A 134 -15.20 -21.80 -24.44
N ASP A 135 -15.44 -21.89 -25.76
CA ASP A 135 -14.66 -22.75 -26.64
C ASP A 135 -13.46 -22.01 -27.27
N ASP A 136 -12.56 -22.73 -27.91
CA ASP A 136 -11.33 -22.23 -28.53
C ASP A 136 -11.57 -21.31 -29.74
N GLN A 137 -12.81 -21.18 -30.19
CA GLN A 137 -13.23 -20.25 -31.24
C GLN A 137 -13.87 -18.97 -30.67
N GLY A 138 -13.90 -18.84 -29.35
CA GLY A 138 -14.47 -17.68 -28.66
C GLY A 138 -15.99 -17.70 -28.58
N LYS A 139 -16.63 -18.83 -28.81
CA LYS A 139 -18.06 -18.97 -28.55
C LYS A 139 -18.27 -19.28 -27.08
N ALA A 140 -19.06 -18.46 -26.42
CA ALA A 140 -19.42 -18.62 -25.00
C ALA A 140 -20.86 -19.16 -24.91
N GLY A 141 -21.07 -20.16 -24.04
CA GLY A 141 -22.37 -20.73 -23.72
C GLY A 141 -22.66 -20.66 -22.22
N THR A 142 -23.86 -20.22 -21.87
CA THR A 142 -24.38 -20.25 -20.49
C THR A 142 -25.31 -21.47 -20.35
N PHE A 143 -24.94 -22.38 -19.45
CA PHE A 143 -25.70 -23.59 -19.17
C PHE A 143 -26.34 -23.53 -17.79
N ARG A 144 -27.60 -23.94 -17.67
CA ARG A 144 -28.30 -24.08 -16.40
C ARG A 144 -27.81 -25.32 -15.65
N CYS A 145 -27.42 -25.22 -14.42
CA CYS A 145 -26.85 -26.34 -13.65
C CYS A 145 -27.87 -27.40 -13.22
N THR A 146 -29.18 -27.14 -13.31
CA THR A 146 -30.21 -28.11 -12.94
C THR A 146 -30.44 -29.19 -14.01
N ASP A 147 -30.31 -28.84 -15.29
CA ASP A 147 -30.60 -29.73 -16.45
C ASP A 147 -29.56 -29.65 -17.57
N PHE A 148 -28.56 -28.77 -17.44
CA PHE A 148 -27.50 -28.52 -18.42
C PHE A 148 -27.99 -28.06 -19.78
N THR A 149 -29.18 -27.46 -19.84
CA THR A 149 -29.68 -26.84 -21.07
C THR A 149 -28.90 -25.54 -21.35
N LEU A 150 -28.57 -25.30 -22.61
CA LEU A 150 -27.98 -24.06 -23.08
C LEU A 150 -29.05 -22.95 -23.00
N MET A 151 -28.81 -21.97 -22.14
CA MET A 151 -29.70 -20.83 -21.94
C MET A 151 -29.42 -19.71 -22.94
N ASN A 152 -28.13 -19.43 -23.14
CA ASN A 152 -27.67 -18.36 -24.02
C ASN A 152 -26.34 -18.76 -24.66
N ALA A 153 -26.09 -18.25 -25.86
CA ALA A 153 -24.81 -18.39 -26.55
C ALA A 153 -24.47 -17.07 -27.25
N LEU A 154 -23.24 -16.68 -27.10
CA LEU A 154 -22.71 -15.44 -27.68
C LEU A 154 -21.35 -15.69 -28.30
N GLN A 155 -20.93 -14.80 -29.20
CA GLN A 155 -19.61 -14.81 -29.80
C GLN A 155 -18.75 -13.72 -29.13
N LEU A 156 -17.68 -14.15 -28.50
CA LEU A 156 -16.67 -13.20 -27.94
C LEU A 156 -15.82 -12.63 -29.09
N PRO A 157 -15.21 -11.44 -28.89
CA PRO A 157 -14.34 -10.82 -29.90
C PRO A 157 -13.10 -11.65 -30.25
N SER A 158 -12.63 -12.49 -29.32
CA SER A 158 -11.44 -13.35 -29.48
C SER A 158 -11.61 -14.68 -28.75
N ALA A 159 -10.75 -15.65 -29.07
CA ALA A 159 -10.68 -16.91 -28.33
C ALA A 159 -10.22 -16.63 -26.87
N ALA A 160 -10.79 -17.36 -25.92
CA ALA A 160 -10.50 -17.17 -24.51
C ALA A 160 -9.48 -18.18 -24.00
N THR A 161 -8.58 -17.72 -23.13
CA THR A 161 -7.65 -18.56 -22.38
C THR A 161 -8.06 -18.74 -20.92
N SER A 162 -8.79 -17.77 -20.35
CA SER A 162 -9.30 -17.81 -18.99
C SER A 162 -10.61 -17.03 -18.86
N ILE A 163 -11.44 -17.42 -17.88
CA ILE A 163 -12.71 -16.78 -17.53
C ILE A 163 -12.88 -16.79 -16.01
N VAL A 164 -13.34 -15.67 -15.47
CA VAL A 164 -13.77 -15.54 -14.07
C VAL A 164 -15.12 -14.83 -14.00
N ALA A 165 -15.95 -15.23 -13.04
CA ALA A 165 -17.26 -14.64 -12.80
C ALA A 165 -17.23 -13.75 -11.57
N ALA A 166 -17.89 -12.59 -11.64
CA ALA A 166 -18.13 -11.75 -10.47
C ALA A 166 -19.09 -12.46 -9.50
N ALA A 167 -18.89 -12.23 -8.21
CA ALA A 167 -19.67 -12.87 -7.16
C ALA A 167 -21.16 -12.46 -7.16
N ASP A 168 -21.48 -11.26 -7.65
CA ASP A 168 -22.86 -10.78 -7.84
C ASP A 168 -23.58 -11.43 -9.04
N GLY A 169 -22.84 -12.22 -9.84
CA GLY A 169 -23.37 -12.88 -11.03
C GLY A 169 -23.75 -11.95 -12.19
N GLN A 170 -23.35 -10.67 -12.15
CA GLN A 170 -23.70 -9.68 -13.17
C GLN A 170 -22.72 -9.65 -14.34
N SER A 171 -21.44 -9.90 -14.08
CA SER A 171 -20.38 -9.79 -15.09
C SER A 171 -19.43 -10.97 -15.10
N LEU A 172 -18.83 -11.18 -16.29
CA LEU A 172 -17.77 -12.15 -16.54
C LEU A 172 -16.57 -11.42 -17.13
N ALA A 173 -15.39 -11.68 -16.61
CA ALA A 173 -14.14 -11.22 -17.22
C ALA A 173 -13.50 -12.40 -17.97
N VAL A 174 -13.19 -12.18 -19.24
CA VAL A 174 -12.64 -13.17 -20.17
C VAL A 174 -11.37 -12.60 -20.79
N THR A 175 -10.31 -13.39 -20.85
CA THR A 175 -9.08 -12.97 -21.51
C THR A 175 -8.69 -13.91 -22.65
N ASP A 176 -8.12 -13.34 -23.71
CA ASP A 176 -7.40 -14.04 -24.78
C ASP A 176 -5.89 -14.08 -24.54
N GLY A 177 -5.44 -13.62 -23.39
CA GLY A 177 -4.03 -13.43 -23.04
C GLY A 177 -3.46 -12.05 -23.41
N SER A 178 -4.15 -11.23 -24.23
CA SER A 178 -3.69 -9.89 -24.62
C SER A 178 -4.52 -8.76 -24.01
N ALA A 179 -5.79 -9.01 -23.76
CA ALA A 179 -6.73 -8.07 -23.16
C ALA A 179 -7.75 -8.80 -22.30
N VAL A 180 -8.44 -8.06 -21.42
CA VAL A 180 -9.58 -8.56 -20.67
C VAL A 180 -10.85 -7.94 -21.24
N THR A 181 -11.73 -8.78 -21.76
CA THR A 181 -13.08 -8.37 -22.18
C THR A 181 -14.06 -8.68 -21.05
N VAL A 182 -14.73 -7.67 -20.54
CA VAL A 182 -15.79 -7.83 -19.54
C VAL A 182 -17.13 -7.84 -20.25
N VAL A 183 -17.92 -8.86 -19.96
CA VAL A 183 -19.25 -9.04 -20.57
C VAL A 183 -20.34 -9.18 -19.51
N SER A 184 -21.53 -8.73 -19.83
CA SER A 184 -22.73 -8.98 -19.02
C SER A 184 -23.03 -10.49 -18.97
N ALA A 185 -23.19 -11.04 -17.78
CA ALA A 185 -23.56 -12.45 -17.60
C ALA A 185 -25.01 -12.74 -18.02
N ALA A 186 -25.87 -11.72 -18.18
CA ALA A 186 -27.27 -11.86 -18.53
C ALA A 186 -27.46 -12.10 -20.05
N ASP A 187 -26.83 -11.27 -20.89
CA ASP A 187 -27.01 -11.25 -22.34
C ASP A 187 -25.70 -11.34 -23.13
N GLY A 188 -24.54 -11.28 -22.46
CA GLY A 188 -23.22 -11.32 -23.03
C GLY A 188 -22.78 -10.06 -23.77
N SER A 189 -23.49 -8.95 -23.60
CA SER A 189 -23.05 -7.66 -24.13
C SER A 189 -21.70 -7.27 -23.55
N VAL A 190 -20.82 -6.72 -24.37
CA VAL A 190 -19.51 -6.24 -23.93
C VAL A 190 -19.69 -4.96 -23.11
N LEU A 191 -19.32 -5.02 -21.83
CA LEU A 191 -19.34 -3.88 -20.91
C LEU A 191 -18.11 -2.99 -21.11
N THR A 192 -16.94 -3.61 -21.21
CA THR A 192 -15.66 -2.93 -21.45
C THR A 192 -14.59 -3.88 -21.96
N THR A 193 -13.48 -3.30 -22.44
CA THR A 193 -12.25 -4.05 -22.76
C THR A 193 -11.07 -3.35 -22.11
N LEU A 194 -10.44 -4.02 -21.16
CA LEU A 194 -9.29 -3.56 -20.41
C LEU A 194 -8.00 -3.99 -21.11
N ARG A 195 -7.11 -3.02 -21.35
CA ARG A 195 -5.83 -3.26 -22.05
C ARG A 195 -4.69 -2.69 -21.23
N ASN A 196 -3.87 -3.55 -20.65
CA ASN A 196 -2.72 -3.16 -19.82
C ASN A 196 -1.40 -3.05 -20.59
N GLY A 197 -1.45 -3.19 -21.91
CA GLY A 197 -0.25 -3.14 -22.78
C GLY A 197 0.60 -4.42 -22.77
N ASN A 198 0.43 -5.31 -21.80
CA ASN A 198 1.16 -6.57 -21.64
C ASN A 198 0.21 -7.77 -21.61
N ALA A 199 0.76 -8.96 -21.84
CA ALA A 199 -0.03 -10.19 -21.79
C ALA A 199 -0.61 -10.42 -20.38
N VAL A 200 -1.90 -10.83 -20.33
CA VAL A 200 -2.62 -11.15 -19.10
C VAL A 200 -2.22 -12.55 -18.63
N LYS A 201 -1.84 -12.69 -17.37
CA LYS A 201 -1.48 -13.96 -16.72
C LYS A 201 -2.63 -14.54 -15.92
N ALA A 202 -3.23 -13.71 -15.05
CA ALA A 202 -4.32 -14.12 -14.19
C ALA A 202 -5.33 -12.99 -13.97
N MET A 203 -6.53 -13.34 -13.55
CA MET A 203 -7.60 -12.43 -13.19
C MET A 203 -8.34 -12.96 -11.97
N ALA A 204 -8.78 -12.08 -11.09
CA ALA A 204 -9.62 -12.44 -9.96
C ALA A 204 -10.61 -11.32 -9.64
N PHE A 205 -11.87 -11.65 -9.37
CA PHE A 205 -12.82 -10.72 -8.78
C PHE A 205 -12.72 -10.74 -7.26
N ALA A 206 -12.90 -9.59 -6.63
CA ALA A 206 -13.14 -9.52 -5.20
C ALA A 206 -14.46 -10.21 -4.83
N ALA A 207 -14.56 -10.72 -3.59
CA ALA A 207 -15.74 -11.46 -3.13
C ALA A 207 -17.02 -10.61 -3.12
N ASP A 208 -16.92 -9.30 -3.02
CA ASP A 208 -18.03 -8.33 -3.09
C ASP A 208 -18.30 -7.83 -4.51
N SER A 209 -17.58 -8.33 -5.50
CA SER A 209 -17.67 -7.90 -6.90
C SER A 209 -17.32 -6.46 -7.20
N LYS A 210 -16.85 -5.69 -6.23
CA LYS A 210 -16.53 -4.25 -6.41
C LYS A 210 -15.19 -4.03 -7.16
N ASP A 211 -14.29 -5.02 -7.15
CA ASP A 211 -12.96 -4.91 -7.73
C ASP A 211 -12.61 -6.13 -8.63
N LEU A 212 -11.89 -5.86 -9.71
CA LEU A 212 -11.29 -6.88 -10.58
C LEU A 212 -9.77 -6.69 -10.63
N ALA A 213 -9.01 -7.65 -10.15
CA ALA A 213 -7.57 -7.72 -10.29
C ALA A 213 -7.16 -8.35 -11.62
N VAL A 214 -6.23 -7.73 -12.32
CA VAL A 214 -5.64 -8.23 -13.57
C VAL A 214 -4.13 -8.23 -13.41
N LEU A 215 -3.53 -9.41 -13.47
CA LEU A 215 -2.09 -9.64 -13.39
C LEU A 215 -1.51 -9.74 -14.79
N SER A 216 -0.50 -8.96 -15.09
CA SER A 216 0.19 -8.89 -16.38
C SER A 216 1.53 -9.63 -16.35
N ALA A 217 2.01 -10.02 -17.55
CA ALA A 217 3.25 -10.80 -17.71
C ALA A 217 4.53 -10.06 -17.31
N ASP A 218 4.48 -8.74 -17.22
CA ASP A 218 5.60 -7.90 -16.74
C ASP A 218 5.67 -7.81 -15.21
N GLY A 219 4.78 -8.53 -14.51
CA GLY A 219 4.68 -8.48 -13.06
C GLY A 219 3.92 -7.26 -12.53
N SER A 220 3.12 -6.59 -13.37
CA SER A 220 2.20 -5.55 -12.93
C SER A 220 0.83 -6.13 -12.55
N LEU A 221 0.30 -5.70 -11.40
CA LEU A 221 -1.04 -5.95 -10.94
C LEU A 221 -1.86 -4.67 -11.05
N THR A 222 -2.95 -4.69 -11.81
CA THR A 222 -3.89 -3.57 -11.89
C THR A 222 -5.24 -4.00 -11.33
N VAL A 223 -5.78 -3.20 -10.41
CA VAL A 223 -7.12 -3.42 -9.84
C VAL A 223 -8.07 -2.37 -10.39
N TYR A 224 -9.17 -2.81 -10.95
CA TYR A 224 -10.20 -2.00 -11.56
C TYR A 224 -11.44 -1.96 -10.68
N ASP A 225 -12.02 -0.78 -10.50
CA ASP A 225 -13.37 -0.60 -9.96
C ASP A 225 -14.40 -1.13 -10.96
N THR A 226 -15.24 -2.08 -10.56
CA THR A 226 -16.17 -2.77 -11.48
C THR A 226 -17.38 -1.93 -11.90
N ARG A 227 -17.67 -0.85 -11.17
CA ARG A 227 -18.75 0.08 -11.52
C ARG A 227 -18.33 1.04 -12.62
N THR A 228 -17.07 1.50 -12.58
CA THR A 228 -16.54 2.52 -13.52
C THR A 228 -15.60 1.92 -14.56
N TRP A 229 -15.04 0.75 -14.30
CA TRP A 229 -13.97 0.08 -15.07
C TRP A 229 -12.70 0.92 -15.19
N LEU A 230 -12.49 1.85 -14.26
CA LEU A 230 -11.25 2.63 -14.14
C LEU A 230 -10.26 1.90 -13.22
N ALA A 231 -8.97 2.06 -13.52
CA ALA A 231 -7.92 1.57 -12.64
C ALA A 231 -7.96 2.33 -11.31
N LYS A 232 -8.10 1.58 -10.21
CA LYS A 232 -8.17 2.06 -8.84
C LYS A 232 -6.80 1.96 -8.17
N LYS A 233 -6.06 0.90 -8.49
CA LYS A 233 -4.73 0.62 -7.94
C LYS A 233 -3.86 -0.02 -9.00
N GLN A 234 -2.59 0.35 -9.04
CA GLN A 234 -1.59 -0.31 -9.87
C GLN A 234 -0.32 -0.55 -9.06
N VAL A 235 0.13 -1.79 -9.03
CA VAL A 235 1.36 -2.22 -8.37
C VAL A 235 2.27 -2.85 -9.40
N SER A 236 3.51 -2.42 -9.46
CA SER A 236 4.51 -2.90 -10.43
C SER A 236 5.65 -3.64 -9.73
N ALA A 237 6.52 -4.26 -10.54
CA ALA A 237 7.72 -4.94 -10.08
C ALA A 237 7.48 -6.15 -9.15
N LEU A 238 6.36 -6.87 -9.34
CA LEU A 238 6.08 -8.11 -8.61
C LEU A 238 6.90 -9.33 -9.10
N GLY A 239 7.94 -9.11 -9.89
CA GLY A 239 8.84 -10.17 -10.34
C GLY A 239 8.22 -11.14 -11.33
N ASP A 240 8.55 -12.46 -11.22
CA ASP A 240 7.98 -13.53 -12.05
C ASP A 240 6.58 -13.90 -11.55
N ALA A 241 5.63 -12.98 -11.78
CA ALA A 241 4.28 -13.13 -11.33
C ALA A 241 3.50 -14.14 -12.19
N ARG A 242 2.79 -15.09 -11.56
CA ARG A 242 2.17 -16.24 -12.24
C ARG A 242 0.67 -16.33 -12.03
N ASP A 243 0.18 -16.09 -10.82
CA ASP A 243 -1.21 -16.20 -10.45
C ASP A 243 -1.57 -15.20 -9.37
N CYS A 244 -2.86 -14.86 -9.22
CA CYS A 244 -3.34 -13.94 -8.20
C CYS A 244 -4.72 -14.36 -7.68
N ALA A 245 -4.98 -14.04 -6.39
CA ALA A 245 -6.27 -14.27 -5.76
C ALA A 245 -6.60 -13.16 -4.77
N PHE A 246 -7.86 -12.74 -4.72
CA PHE A 246 -8.34 -11.82 -3.71
C PHE A 246 -8.51 -12.51 -2.35
N HIS A 247 -8.03 -11.87 -1.29
CA HIS A 247 -8.44 -12.19 0.07
C HIS A 247 -9.95 -11.93 0.24
N PRO A 248 -10.68 -12.76 1.00
CA PRO A 248 -12.13 -12.60 1.16
C PRO A 248 -12.60 -11.24 1.67
N SER A 249 -11.74 -10.49 2.39
CA SER A 249 -12.06 -9.11 2.82
C SER A 249 -12.13 -8.10 1.67
N GLY A 250 -11.46 -8.38 0.53
CA GLY A 250 -11.27 -7.43 -0.56
C GLY A 250 -10.11 -6.43 -0.33
N LYS A 251 -9.48 -6.43 0.85
CA LYS A 251 -8.37 -5.52 1.18
C LYS A 251 -7.03 -5.94 0.58
N TYR A 252 -6.82 -7.26 0.41
CA TYR A 252 -5.54 -7.80 -0.05
C TYR A 252 -5.69 -8.65 -1.31
N VAL A 253 -4.63 -8.65 -2.12
CA VAL A 253 -4.46 -9.57 -3.25
C VAL A 253 -3.16 -10.36 -3.02
N ALA A 254 -3.26 -11.68 -2.98
CA ALA A 254 -2.11 -12.54 -3.02
C ALA A 254 -1.63 -12.71 -4.46
N VAL A 255 -0.32 -12.66 -4.69
CA VAL A 255 0.32 -12.82 -6.01
C VAL A 255 1.51 -13.77 -5.88
N VAL A 256 1.55 -14.80 -6.70
CA VAL A 256 2.74 -15.65 -6.82
C VAL A 256 3.85 -14.85 -7.50
N THR A 257 4.93 -14.53 -6.78
CA THR A 257 5.99 -13.64 -7.25
C THR A 257 7.34 -14.33 -7.46
N GLY A 258 7.37 -15.64 -7.40
CA GLY A 258 8.56 -16.46 -7.57
C GLY A 258 8.27 -17.94 -7.35
N ASP A 259 9.31 -18.75 -7.37
CA ASP A 259 9.18 -20.21 -7.24
C ASP A 259 8.68 -20.67 -5.87
N SER A 260 9.01 -19.91 -4.81
CA SER A 260 8.68 -20.25 -3.42
C SER A 260 8.07 -19.08 -2.63
N ARG A 261 7.69 -17.97 -3.29
CA ARG A 261 7.17 -16.78 -2.62
C ARG A 261 5.83 -16.33 -3.17
N ILE A 262 4.96 -15.94 -2.25
CA ILE A 262 3.67 -15.28 -2.52
C ILE A 262 3.72 -13.92 -1.82
N SER A 263 3.57 -12.85 -2.59
CA SER A 263 3.44 -11.49 -2.06
C SER A 263 1.98 -11.18 -1.74
N ILE A 264 1.73 -10.53 -0.62
CA ILE A 264 0.42 -10.07 -0.20
C ILE A 264 0.38 -8.56 -0.39
N VAL A 265 -0.34 -8.13 -1.39
CA VAL A 265 -0.49 -6.71 -1.74
C VAL A 265 -1.67 -6.14 -0.97
N ASN A 266 -1.43 -5.12 -0.15
CA ASN A 266 -2.49 -4.32 0.45
C ASN A 266 -2.98 -3.29 -0.56
N LEU A 267 -4.28 -3.23 -0.80
CA LEU A 267 -4.88 -2.32 -1.79
C LEU A 267 -5.12 -0.90 -1.25
N ILE A 268 -5.05 -0.73 0.06
CA ILE A 268 -5.31 0.53 0.75
C ILE A 268 -4.00 1.19 1.14
N ASP A 269 -3.08 0.44 1.77
CA ASP A 269 -1.85 0.95 2.33
C ASP A 269 -0.62 0.31 1.67
N ASP A 270 0.14 1.09 0.90
CA ASP A 270 1.35 0.65 0.21
C ASP A 270 2.52 0.35 1.16
N SER A 271 2.48 0.88 2.38
CA SER A 271 3.49 0.62 3.41
C SER A 271 3.31 -0.77 4.05
N ASP A 272 2.09 -1.32 4.03
CA ASP A 272 1.76 -2.63 4.59
C ASP A 272 2.11 -3.75 3.61
N ARG A 273 3.36 -4.15 3.59
CA ARG A 273 3.90 -5.21 2.73
C ARG A 273 4.03 -6.52 3.50
N LYS A 274 3.38 -7.56 3.02
CA LYS A 274 3.43 -8.91 3.61
C LYS A 274 3.78 -9.96 2.56
N TYR A 275 4.26 -11.10 3.00
CA TYR A 275 4.56 -12.21 2.10
C TYR A 275 4.48 -13.55 2.82
N VAL A 276 4.33 -14.60 2.03
CA VAL A 276 4.42 -16.00 2.45
C VAL A 276 5.57 -16.64 1.69
N ASP A 277 6.52 -17.24 2.40
CA ASP A 277 7.55 -18.08 1.82
C ASP A 277 7.20 -19.56 2.06
N SER A 278 7.49 -20.40 1.07
CA SER A 278 7.41 -21.85 1.18
C SER A 278 8.81 -22.45 1.17
N ASP A 279 9.03 -23.45 2.01
CA ASP A 279 10.28 -24.25 2.00
C ASP A 279 10.39 -25.10 0.72
N GLU A 280 9.30 -25.21 -0.05
CA GLU A 280 9.22 -25.96 -1.29
C GLU A 280 9.06 -25.01 -2.48
N SER A 281 9.65 -25.38 -3.61
CA SER A 281 9.55 -24.62 -4.86
C SER A 281 8.39 -25.10 -5.75
N GLY A 282 8.13 -24.35 -6.82
CA GLY A 282 7.17 -24.69 -7.85
C GLY A 282 5.75 -24.21 -7.57
N ILE A 283 5.59 -23.12 -6.84
CA ILE A 283 4.29 -22.45 -6.67
C ILE A 283 3.83 -21.94 -8.05
N SER A 284 2.64 -22.34 -8.46
CA SER A 284 2.06 -21.90 -9.74
C SER A 284 0.63 -21.40 -9.64
N GLU A 285 -0.13 -21.85 -8.65
CA GLU A 285 -1.54 -21.52 -8.48
C GLU A 285 -1.83 -21.22 -7.01
N ILE A 286 -2.70 -20.26 -6.78
CA ILE A 286 -3.15 -19.84 -5.44
C ILE A 286 -4.65 -19.58 -5.42
N LEU A 287 -5.25 -19.75 -4.25
CA LEU A 287 -6.61 -19.32 -3.97
C LEU A 287 -6.77 -19.08 -2.46
N PHE A 288 -7.82 -18.38 -2.07
CA PHE A 288 -8.23 -18.29 -0.68
C PHE A 288 -9.38 -19.25 -0.37
N ALA A 289 -9.34 -19.87 0.80
CA ALA A 289 -10.38 -20.71 1.36
C ALA A 289 -10.84 -20.13 2.70
N LYS A 290 -12.12 -20.36 3.04
CA LYS A 290 -12.69 -20.01 4.33
C LYS A 290 -13.28 -21.27 4.95
N ASP A 291 -12.92 -21.57 6.20
CA ASP A 291 -13.51 -22.70 6.91
C ASP A 291 -14.86 -22.35 7.56
N ASP A 292 -15.52 -23.36 8.15
CA ASP A 292 -16.84 -23.22 8.78
C ASP A 292 -16.79 -22.33 10.06
N ARG A 293 -15.61 -22.04 10.58
CA ARG A 293 -15.39 -21.22 11.78
C ARG A 293 -14.96 -19.79 11.44
N GLY A 294 -14.87 -19.47 10.14
CA GLY A 294 -14.44 -18.18 9.65
C GLY A 294 -12.91 -18.04 9.48
N GLY A 295 -12.14 -19.09 9.76
CA GLY A 295 -10.69 -19.11 9.51
C GLY A 295 -10.40 -18.95 8.03
N ILE A 296 -9.42 -18.10 7.70
CA ILE A 296 -9.01 -17.81 6.32
C ILE A 296 -7.66 -18.47 6.05
N TYR A 297 -7.58 -19.16 4.94
CA TYR A 297 -6.40 -19.87 4.49
C TYR A 297 -6.02 -19.45 3.08
N LEU A 298 -4.75 -19.19 2.88
CA LEU A 298 -4.14 -19.15 1.55
C LEU A 298 -3.81 -20.59 1.15
N VAL A 299 -4.43 -21.06 0.08
CA VAL A 299 -4.20 -22.40 -0.48
C VAL A 299 -3.32 -22.25 -1.70
N TYR A 300 -2.23 -22.97 -1.75
CA TYR A 300 -1.30 -22.96 -2.88
C TYR A 300 -0.71 -24.34 -3.14
N ASN A 301 -0.29 -24.58 -4.37
CA ASN A 301 0.46 -25.79 -4.71
C ASN A 301 1.96 -25.50 -4.69
N THR A 302 2.72 -26.56 -4.46
CA THR A 302 4.16 -26.65 -4.76
C THR A 302 4.42 -27.80 -5.71
N ALA A 303 5.66 -28.07 -6.04
CA ALA A 303 6.01 -29.23 -6.86
C ALA A 303 5.56 -30.58 -6.25
N ALA A 304 5.38 -30.66 -4.92
CA ALA A 304 5.11 -31.91 -4.22
C ALA A 304 3.90 -31.88 -3.29
N ALA A 305 3.26 -30.74 -3.05
CA ALA A 305 2.21 -30.62 -2.04
C ALA A 305 1.14 -29.59 -2.42
N VAL A 306 0.00 -29.67 -1.73
CA VAL A 306 -0.97 -28.61 -1.59
C VAL A 306 -0.90 -28.10 -0.17
N HIS A 307 -0.70 -26.80 0.00
CA HIS A 307 -0.55 -26.13 1.28
C HIS A 307 -1.83 -25.37 1.65
N TYR A 308 -2.13 -25.35 2.96
CA TYR A 308 -3.13 -24.50 3.61
C TYR A 308 -2.42 -23.65 4.64
N LYS A 309 -2.06 -22.44 4.26
CA LYS A 309 -1.43 -21.45 5.14
C LYS A 309 -2.51 -20.60 5.81
N GLN A 310 -2.60 -20.67 7.12
CA GLN A 310 -3.50 -19.79 7.86
C GLN A 310 -3.03 -18.33 7.75
N VAL A 311 -3.95 -17.42 7.45
CA VAL A 311 -3.67 -15.99 7.24
C VAL A 311 -4.63 -15.10 8.04
N ASN A 312 -5.11 -15.58 9.20
CA ASN A 312 -6.00 -14.83 10.09
C ASN A 312 -5.34 -13.57 10.67
N GLU A 313 -4.01 -13.51 10.65
CA GLU A 313 -3.21 -12.34 11.05
C GLU A 313 -3.29 -11.15 10.09
N LEU A 314 -3.92 -11.32 8.92
CA LEU A 314 -4.22 -10.21 8.02
C LEU A 314 -5.38 -9.41 8.59
N PRO A 315 -5.20 -8.10 8.90
CA PRO A 315 -6.29 -7.29 9.39
C PRO A 315 -7.48 -7.30 8.44
N PRO A 316 -8.70 -7.31 8.95
CA PRO A 316 -9.90 -7.21 8.11
C PRO A 316 -9.97 -5.85 7.40
N TYR A 317 -10.87 -5.70 6.47
CA TYR A 317 -11.18 -4.41 5.84
C TYR A 317 -12.18 -3.66 6.74
N TYR A 318 -11.65 -2.89 7.70
CA TYR A 318 -12.45 -2.22 8.73
C TYR A 318 -13.46 -1.24 8.16
N SER A 319 -13.06 -0.40 7.19
CA SER A 319 -13.98 0.55 6.54
C SER A 319 -15.16 -0.14 5.88
N LYS A 320 -14.95 -1.30 5.28
CA LYS A 320 -16.01 -2.09 4.66
C LYS A 320 -16.95 -2.70 5.70
N LEU A 321 -16.40 -3.26 6.78
CA LEU A 321 -17.19 -3.80 7.89
C LEU A 321 -18.03 -2.70 8.54
N LEU A 322 -17.44 -1.51 8.72
CA LEU A 322 -18.14 -0.32 9.19
C LEU A 322 -19.29 0.05 8.26
N GLU A 323 -19.04 0.17 6.94
CA GLU A 323 -20.06 0.49 5.94
C GLU A 323 -21.22 -0.51 5.96
N GLU A 324 -20.92 -1.82 6.01
CA GLU A 324 -21.93 -2.89 6.04
C GLU A 324 -22.82 -2.81 7.29
N GLU A 325 -22.24 -2.53 8.46
CA GLU A 325 -22.98 -2.48 9.71
C GLU A 325 -23.77 -1.18 9.85
N VAL A 326 -23.16 -0.05 9.49
CA VAL A 326 -23.83 1.26 9.49
C VAL A 326 -24.99 1.26 8.50
N THR A 327 -24.84 0.65 7.33
CA THR A 327 -25.93 0.51 6.35
C THR A 327 -27.13 -0.21 6.96
N LYS A 328 -26.92 -1.32 7.68
CA LYS A 328 -28.01 -2.04 8.36
C LYS A 328 -28.70 -1.18 9.41
N LEU A 329 -27.91 -0.46 10.22
CA LEU A 329 -28.47 0.44 11.25
C LEU A 329 -29.25 1.59 10.61
N MET A 330 -28.79 2.14 9.51
CA MET A 330 -29.48 3.18 8.75
C MET A 330 -30.79 2.66 8.15
N ASP A 331 -30.77 1.49 7.52
CA ASP A 331 -31.96 0.84 6.98
C ASP A 331 -33.03 0.62 8.06
N GLU A 332 -32.62 0.14 9.25
CA GLU A 332 -33.51 -0.02 10.41
C GLU A 332 -34.05 1.33 10.91
N TRP A 333 -33.18 2.33 11.04
CA TRP A 333 -33.55 3.67 11.52
C TRP A 333 -34.49 4.39 10.54
N GLU A 334 -34.34 4.18 9.24
CA GLU A 334 -35.20 4.76 8.21
C GLU A 334 -36.60 4.13 8.13
N LEU A 335 -36.81 2.95 8.72
CA LEU A 335 -38.14 2.37 8.76
C LEU A 335 -39.10 3.22 9.56
N ARG A 336 -40.29 3.45 9.01
CA ARG A 336 -41.37 4.10 9.76
C ARG A 336 -41.85 3.21 10.90
N MET A 337 -41.85 3.74 12.12
CA MET A 337 -42.33 3.01 13.30
C MET A 337 -43.86 2.79 13.22
N PRO A 338 -44.38 1.68 13.75
CA PRO A 338 -45.79 1.33 13.62
C PRO A 338 -46.75 2.40 14.11
N GLU A 339 -46.38 3.15 15.16
CA GLU A 339 -47.23 4.20 15.77
C GLU A 339 -46.81 5.62 15.31
N GLU A 340 -45.86 5.75 14.38
CA GLU A 340 -45.36 7.02 13.92
C GLU A 340 -46.30 7.62 12.85
N THR A 341 -46.72 8.87 13.01
CA THR A 341 -47.44 9.57 11.95
C THR A 341 -46.54 9.87 10.78
N MET A 342 -47.08 10.08 9.59
CA MET A 342 -46.27 10.44 8.40
C MET A 342 -45.52 11.78 8.58
N GLU A 343 -46.11 12.72 9.29
CA GLU A 343 -45.50 13.98 9.61
C GLU A 343 -44.31 13.85 10.57
N ALA A 344 -44.48 13.06 11.62
CA ALA A 344 -43.40 12.73 12.57
C ALA A 344 -42.24 11.99 11.86
N TYR A 345 -42.57 11.04 10.97
CA TYR A 345 -41.62 10.32 10.15
C TYR A 345 -40.78 11.27 9.28
N GLN A 346 -41.41 12.22 8.56
CA GLN A 346 -40.69 13.18 7.71
C GLN A 346 -39.82 14.16 8.51
N ILE A 347 -40.19 14.47 9.76
CA ILE A 347 -39.35 15.27 10.65
C ILE A 347 -38.12 14.45 11.11
N ARG A 348 -38.32 13.16 11.42
CA ARG A 348 -37.24 12.28 11.87
C ARG A 348 -36.32 11.84 10.72
N VAL A 349 -36.87 11.58 9.52
CA VAL A 349 -36.13 11.05 8.37
C VAL A 349 -36.15 12.07 7.22
N ASN A 350 -35.14 12.89 7.17
CA ASN A 350 -34.87 13.87 6.10
C ASN A 350 -33.35 13.94 5.86
N ASP A 351 -32.92 14.68 4.87
CA ASP A 351 -31.50 14.70 4.44
C ASP A 351 -30.54 15.16 5.56
N GLU A 352 -30.95 16.14 6.37
CA GLU A 352 -30.14 16.68 7.46
C GLU A 352 -30.02 15.67 8.61
N THR A 353 -31.12 15.08 9.03
CA THR A 353 -31.16 14.09 10.11
C THR A 353 -30.49 12.77 9.68
N ARG A 354 -30.59 12.38 8.41
CA ARG A 354 -29.83 11.24 7.86
C ARG A 354 -28.35 11.44 7.99
N ALA A 355 -27.83 12.61 7.56
CA ALA A 355 -26.41 12.91 7.65
C ALA A 355 -25.90 12.93 9.10
N ALA A 356 -26.70 13.46 10.03
CA ALA A 356 -26.36 13.46 11.45
C ALA A 356 -26.37 12.04 12.05
N GLN A 357 -27.41 11.24 11.72
CA GLN A 357 -27.55 9.88 12.21
C GLN A 357 -26.47 8.95 11.66
N LEU A 358 -26.10 9.11 10.39
CA LEU A 358 -25.00 8.37 9.76
C LEU A 358 -23.70 8.55 10.55
N ARG A 359 -23.34 9.81 10.85
CA ARG A 359 -22.13 10.11 11.64
C ARG A 359 -22.17 9.47 13.04
N LEU A 360 -23.32 9.50 13.70
CA LEU A 360 -23.47 8.88 15.02
C LEU A 360 -23.26 7.37 14.95
N PHE A 361 -23.83 6.70 13.97
CA PHE A 361 -23.64 5.27 13.77
C PHE A 361 -22.20 4.92 13.38
N GLU A 362 -21.55 5.73 12.53
CA GLU A 362 -20.14 5.55 12.19
C GLU A 362 -19.26 5.64 13.44
N GLU A 363 -19.46 6.66 14.30
CA GLU A 363 -18.71 6.83 15.55
C GLU A 363 -18.99 5.66 16.53
N GLU A 364 -20.24 5.25 16.68
CA GLU A 364 -20.65 4.16 17.58
C GLU A 364 -20.06 2.82 17.16
N VAL A 365 -20.22 2.46 15.86
CA VAL A 365 -19.75 1.19 15.33
C VAL A 365 -18.23 1.12 15.33
N ALA A 366 -17.54 2.18 14.88
CA ALA A 366 -16.07 2.22 14.87
C ALA A 366 -15.49 2.13 16.29
N THR A 367 -16.11 2.82 17.26
CA THR A 367 -15.69 2.76 18.67
C THR A 367 -15.87 1.35 19.24
N ARG A 368 -17.02 0.73 19.00
CA ARG A 368 -17.27 -0.65 19.42
C ARG A 368 -16.28 -1.64 18.80
N MET A 369 -15.99 -1.52 17.49
CA MET A 369 -15.03 -2.37 16.79
C MET A 369 -13.62 -2.21 17.38
N ALA A 370 -13.18 -0.99 17.67
CA ALA A 370 -11.90 -0.71 18.31
C ALA A 370 -11.84 -1.32 19.74
N GLU A 371 -12.89 -1.15 20.54
CA GLU A 371 -12.98 -1.73 21.90
C GLU A 371 -12.99 -3.26 21.88
N ASP A 372 -13.64 -3.89 20.91
CA ASP A 372 -13.67 -5.35 20.78
C ASP A 372 -12.26 -5.90 20.44
N LEU A 373 -11.52 -5.22 19.58
CA LEU A 373 -10.12 -5.56 19.29
C LEU A 373 -9.22 -5.43 20.53
N MET A 374 -9.39 -4.36 21.32
CA MET A 374 -8.65 -4.18 22.58
C MET A 374 -8.95 -5.28 23.62
N ARG A 375 -10.20 -5.78 23.68
CA ARG A 375 -10.59 -6.86 24.61
C ARG A 375 -10.01 -8.22 24.23
N THR A 376 -9.74 -8.46 22.95
CA THR A 376 -9.14 -9.72 22.46
C THR A 376 -7.63 -9.76 22.56
N ASP A 377 -6.99 -8.74 23.13
CA ASP A 377 -5.52 -8.52 23.15
C ASP A 377 -4.87 -8.48 21.76
N ASP A 378 -5.68 -8.44 20.71
CA ASP A 378 -5.17 -8.39 19.33
C ASP A 378 -4.56 -7.02 19.00
N MET A 379 -5.01 -5.96 19.69
CA MET A 379 -4.47 -4.59 19.58
C MET A 379 -4.55 -3.86 20.92
N GLN A 380 -3.49 -3.16 21.30
CA GLN A 380 -3.44 -2.34 22.53
C GLN A 380 -3.32 -0.85 22.17
N PHE A 381 -4.40 -0.26 21.66
CA PHE A 381 -4.37 1.14 21.19
C PHE A 381 -4.11 2.18 22.29
N THR A 382 -4.54 1.92 23.49
CA THR A 382 -4.74 2.95 24.51
C THR A 382 -4.15 2.62 25.88
N SER A 383 -3.27 1.63 25.98
CA SER A 383 -2.58 1.43 27.26
C SER A 383 -1.66 2.63 27.52
N ALA A 384 -1.61 3.08 28.78
CA ALA A 384 -0.70 4.16 29.17
C ALA A 384 0.77 3.84 28.85
N ASP A 385 1.11 2.57 28.76
CA ASP A 385 2.46 2.09 28.43
C ASP A 385 2.83 2.31 26.95
N ASN A 386 1.84 2.45 26.06
CA ASN A 386 2.04 2.64 24.62
C ASN A 386 1.77 4.08 24.14
N MET A 387 1.55 5.00 25.08
CA MET A 387 1.24 6.40 24.84
C MET A 387 2.44 7.26 25.20
N GLN A 388 2.91 8.12 24.27
CA GLN A 388 4.06 8.98 24.46
C GLN A 388 3.77 10.42 24.05
N PHE A 389 4.19 11.37 24.86
CA PHE A 389 4.19 12.77 24.48
C PHE A 389 5.54 13.10 23.85
N SER A 390 5.57 13.44 22.57
CA SER A 390 6.82 13.54 21.81
C SER A 390 7.26 14.96 21.54
N SER A 391 6.34 15.87 21.27
CA SER A 391 6.69 17.23 20.87
C SER A 391 5.66 18.28 21.31
N TYR A 392 6.08 19.54 21.30
CA TYR A 392 5.26 20.68 21.70
C TYR A 392 5.54 21.87 20.79
N ASN A 393 4.48 22.56 20.38
CA ASN A 393 4.58 23.82 19.64
C ASN A 393 4.37 25.01 20.59
N PRO A 394 5.44 25.76 20.93
CA PRO A 394 5.34 26.85 21.91
C PRO A 394 4.55 28.08 21.42
N GLU A 395 4.31 28.20 20.11
CA GLU A 395 3.53 29.31 19.56
C GLU A 395 2.01 29.04 19.61
N THR A 396 1.61 27.79 19.40
CA THR A 396 0.19 27.41 19.38
C THR A 396 -0.28 26.74 20.65
N GLY A 397 0.64 26.30 21.52
CA GLY A 397 0.33 25.52 22.70
C GLY A 397 -0.06 24.07 22.42
N MET A 398 0.14 23.59 21.19
CA MET A 398 -0.22 22.23 20.80
C MET A 398 0.87 21.24 21.21
N MET A 399 0.44 20.13 21.79
CA MET A 399 1.29 19.00 22.18
C MET A 399 0.91 17.76 21.40
N THR A 400 1.91 17.04 20.91
CA THR A 400 1.71 15.77 20.19
C THR A 400 1.66 14.61 21.16
N LEU A 401 0.65 13.78 21.02
CA LEU A 401 0.49 12.51 21.71
C LEU A 401 0.57 11.40 20.67
N ASP A 402 1.64 10.62 20.72
CA ASP A 402 1.90 9.48 19.83
C ASP A 402 1.40 8.19 20.45
N PHE A 403 0.96 7.28 19.58
CA PHE A 403 0.54 5.94 19.90
C PHE A 403 1.32 4.94 19.06
N GLU A 404 1.45 3.71 19.53
CA GLU A 404 2.15 2.66 18.77
C GLU A 404 1.37 2.24 17.50
N GLN A 405 0.03 2.23 17.56
CA GLN A 405 -0.82 1.67 16.51
C GLN A 405 -1.88 2.63 15.97
N LEU A 406 -1.93 3.86 16.48
CA LEU A 406 -2.85 4.89 16.01
C LEU A 406 -2.08 6.10 15.51
N PRO A 407 -2.65 6.87 14.58
CA PRO A 407 -2.12 8.19 14.24
C PRO A 407 -2.00 9.09 15.47
N PRO A 408 -1.01 9.99 15.49
CA PRO A 408 -0.83 10.93 16.59
C PRO A 408 -2.02 11.89 16.70
N ILE A 409 -2.31 12.32 17.92
CA ILE A 409 -3.28 13.39 18.17
C ILE A 409 -2.60 14.63 18.74
N TYR A 410 -3.28 15.76 18.67
CA TYR A 410 -2.77 17.06 19.10
C TYR A 410 -3.71 17.70 20.11
N ILE A 411 -3.21 18.00 21.30
CA ILE A 411 -3.98 18.65 22.37
C ILE A 411 -3.40 20.01 22.72
N ASN A 412 -4.24 20.95 23.11
CA ASN A 412 -3.77 22.25 23.55
C ASN A 412 -3.40 22.20 25.03
N VAL A 413 -2.14 22.48 25.35
CA VAL A 413 -1.59 22.46 26.70
C VAL A 413 -0.87 23.78 26.95
N PRO A 414 -1.18 24.51 28.07
CA PRO A 414 -0.42 25.69 28.44
C PRO A 414 1.06 25.36 28.68
N LYS A 415 1.95 26.25 28.25
CA LYS A 415 3.43 26.07 28.34
C LYS A 415 3.91 25.69 29.72
N GLU A 416 3.35 26.29 30.75
CA GLU A 416 3.66 26.05 32.16
C GLU A 416 3.25 24.67 32.66
N GLU A 417 2.34 23.99 31.94
CA GLU A 417 1.83 22.68 32.32
C GLU A 417 2.52 21.52 31.55
N VAL A 418 3.33 21.84 30.54
CA VAL A 418 4.01 20.84 29.69
C VAL A 418 4.85 19.85 30.51
N GLY A 419 5.51 20.30 31.57
CA GLY A 419 6.34 19.44 32.42
C GLY A 419 5.57 18.32 33.13
N TYR A 420 4.23 18.45 33.29
CA TYR A 420 3.40 17.41 33.90
C TYR A 420 3.05 16.26 32.95
N PHE A 421 3.48 16.34 31.70
CA PHE A 421 3.29 15.30 30.69
C PHE A 421 4.56 14.47 30.42
N ALA A 422 5.62 14.72 31.18
CA ALA A 422 6.88 13.97 31.04
C ALA A 422 6.74 12.46 31.36
N ASN A 423 5.69 12.05 32.07
CA ASN A 423 5.40 10.65 32.38
C ASN A 423 3.98 10.30 31.93
N SER A 424 3.88 9.42 30.95
CA SER A 424 2.60 8.97 30.41
C SER A 424 1.69 8.27 31.42
N ASN A 425 2.24 7.66 32.48
CA ASN A 425 1.46 7.02 33.55
C ASN A 425 0.61 8.02 34.36
N ASP A 426 0.93 9.30 34.32
CA ASP A 426 0.16 10.36 34.95
C ASP A 426 -1.02 10.84 34.12
N VAL A 427 -1.20 10.27 32.93
CA VAL A 427 -2.23 10.65 31.97
C VAL A 427 -3.16 9.47 31.70
N GLU A 428 -4.43 9.77 31.47
CA GLU A 428 -5.49 8.80 31.19
C GLU A 428 -6.35 9.31 30.05
N LEU A 429 -6.59 8.45 29.05
CA LEU A 429 -7.58 8.71 28.00
C LEU A 429 -8.96 8.31 28.51
N ARG A 430 -9.90 9.24 28.45
CA ARG A 430 -11.30 9.03 28.84
C ARG A 430 -12.21 9.32 27.67
N ASN A 431 -13.35 8.63 27.63
CA ASN A 431 -14.38 8.81 26.61
C ASN A 431 -13.83 8.81 25.16
N PRO A 432 -12.93 7.86 24.80
CA PRO A 432 -12.40 7.82 23.45
C PRO A 432 -13.51 7.49 22.46
N ILE A 433 -13.53 8.21 21.34
CA ILE A 433 -14.35 7.88 20.16
C ILE A 433 -13.38 7.62 19.01
N TYR A 434 -13.56 6.47 18.38
CA TYR A 434 -12.73 6.04 17.27
C TYR A 434 -13.44 6.22 15.94
N GLY A 435 -12.65 6.29 14.90
CA GLY A 435 -13.07 6.21 13.54
C GLY A 435 -12.08 5.40 12.72
N ILE A 436 -12.33 5.27 11.43
CA ILE A 436 -11.44 4.59 10.51
C ILE A 436 -10.97 5.63 9.48
N GLY A 437 -9.65 5.82 9.40
CA GLY A 437 -8.99 6.75 8.49
C GLY A 437 -8.79 6.19 7.07
N GLU A 438 -8.16 6.98 6.21
CA GLU A 438 -7.97 6.65 4.77
C GLU A 438 -7.18 5.37 4.54
N ASN A 439 -6.22 5.04 5.40
CA ASN A 439 -5.42 3.81 5.31
C ASN A 439 -6.11 2.60 5.96
N ASP A 440 -7.43 2.65 6.16
CA ASP A 440 -8.20 1.60 6.83
C ASP A 440 -7.66 1.25 8.23
N GLN A 441 -7.10 2.24 8.90
CA GLN A 441 -6.59 2.18 10.26
C GLN A 441 -7.55 2.89 11.21
N PHE A 442 -7.63 2.40 12.45
CA PHE A 442 -8.35 3.14 13.48
C PHE A 442 -7.62 4.45 13.79
N GLU A 443 -8.38 5.47 14.05
CA GLU A 443 -7.91 6.78 14.50
C GLU A 443 -8.80 7.30 15.63
N LEU A 444 -8.22 8.07 16.54
CA LEU A 444 -9.02 8.79 17.53
C LEU A 444 -9.69 9.99 16.86
N VAL A 445 -10.99 10.12 17.07
CA VAL A 445 -11.80 11.24 16.59
C VAL A 445 -12.08 12.22 17.72
N TYR A 446 -12.23 11.68 18.93
CA TYR A 446 -12.43 12.43 20.15
C TYR A 446 -11.76 11.70 21.32
N ALA A 447 -11.18 12.45 22.24
CA ALA A 447 -10.73 11.92 23.53
C ALA A 447 -10.58 13.03 24.57
N ASP A 448 -10.89 12.70 25.82
CA ASP A 448 -10.58 13.49 27.00
C ASP A 448 -9.22 13.01 27.55
N VAL A 449 -8.18 13.81 27.44
CA VAL A 449 -6.85 13.52 27.98
C VAL A 449 -6.78 14.08 29.41
N TYR A 450 -6.97 13.22 30.39
CA TYR A 450 -6.97 13.64 31.81
C TYR A 450 -5.58 13.48 32.43
N ASN A 451 -5.02 14.57 32.96
CA ASN A 451 -3.75 14.55 33.68
C ASN A 451 -4.02 14.47 35.19
N LYS A 452 -3.57 13.38 35.82
CA LYS A 452 -3.77 13.10 37.26
C LYS A 452 -3.07 14.11 38.18
N LYS A 453 -1.94 14.68 37.72
CA LYS A 453 -1.16 15.64 38.51
C LYS A 453 -1.78 17.04 38.52
N THR A 454 -2.27 17.48 37.38
CA THR A 454 -2.94 18.79 37.28
C THR A 454 -4.40 18.73 37.66
N GLY A 455 -5.02 17.55 37.64
CA GLY A 455 -6.46 17.35 37.81
C GLY A 455 -7.30 17.93 36.66
N LYS A 456 -6.67 18.25 35.52
CA LYS A 456 -7.30 18.88 34.34
C LYS A 456 -7.53 17.88 33.21
N THR A 457 -8.53 18.20 32.41
CA THR A 457 -8.83 17.49 31.17
C THR A 457 -8.49 18.39 29.97
N TYR A 458 -7.77 17.84 29.02
CA TYR A 458 -7.39 18.47 27.75
C TYR A 458 -8.13 17.70 26.64
N VAL A 459 -8.97 18.41 25.88
CA VAL A 459 -9.88 17.76 24.91
C VAL A 459 -9.22 17.71 23.56
N PHE A 460 -9.18 16.51 22.98
CA PHE A 460 -8.95 16.32 21.55
C PHE A 460 -10.30 16.16 20.86
N ASN A 461 -10.57 16.93 19.79
CA ASN A 461 -11.80 16.84 19.02
C ASN A 461 -11.52 17.07 17.54
N ASN A 462 -11.61 16.02 16.75
CA ASN A 462 -11.50 16.00 15.29
C ASN A 462 -12.73 15.31 14.66
N ARG A 463 -13.93 15.51 15.22
CA ARG A 463 -15.17 14.92 14.69
C ARG A 463 -15.50 15.38 13.26
N ASP A 464 -14.97 16.54 12.85
CA ASP A 464 -15.09 17.04 11.48
C ASP A 464 -14.14 16.35 10.49
N ARG A 465 -13.35 15.38 10.94
CA ARG A 465 -12.42 14.58 10.12
C ARG A 465 -11.47 15.45 9.28
N GLN A 466 -10.96 16.52 9.86
CA GLN A 466 -9.95 17.34 9.19
C GLN A 466 -8.62 16.61 9.15
N SER A 467 -7.91 16.67 8.00
CA SER A 467 -6.55 16.15 7.92
C SER A 467 -5.65 16.88 8.92
N LEU A 468 -4.89 16.10 9.70
CA LEU A 468 -3.91 16.61 10.66
C LEU A 468 -2.48 16.62 10.09
N ASP A 469 -2.31 16.30 8.81
CA ASP A 469 -1.01 16.24 8.14
C ASP A 469 -0.24 17.58 8.21
N TYR A 470 -0.98 18.70 8.22
CA TYR A 470 -0.36 20.02 8.39
C TYR A 470 0.30 20.19 9.76
N MET A 471 -0.18 19.50 10.80
CA MET A 471 0.46 19.53 12.13
C MET A 471 1.66 18.60 12.17
N ALA A 472 1.57 17.41 11.58
CA ALA A 472 2.69 16.47 11.47
C ALA A 472 3.87 17.09 10.70
N ASN A 473 3.58 17.96 9.73
CA ASN A 473 4.58 18.68 8.93
C ASN A 473 4.91 20.07 9.46
N ASP A 474 4.33 20.49 10.61
CA ASP A 474 4.60 21.79 11.20
C ASP A 474 5.93 21.75 11.93
N ASN A 475 6.89 22.41 11.35
CA ASN A 475 8.27 22.46 11.83
C ASN A 475 8.48 23.31 13.10
N ARG A 476 7.45 23.91 13.68
CA ARG A 476 7.48 24.65 14.96
C ARG A 476 7.34 23.75 16.18
N PHE A 477 7.01 22.46 15.97
CA PHE A 477 7.03 21.48 17.05
C PHE A 477 8.47 21.18 17.47
N VAL A 478 8.74 21.26 18.76
CA VAL A 478 10.02 20.93 19.37
C VAL A 478 9.86 19.69 20.25
N PRO A 479 10.88 18.82 20.33
CA PRO A 479 10.83 17.67 21.22
C PRO A 479 10.50 18.09 22.67
N LEU A 480 9.60 17.34 23.31
CA LEU A 480 9.09 17.67 24.63
C LEU A 480 10.20 17.76 25.67
N GLU A 481 11.22 16.91 25.57
CA GLU A 481 12.38 16.90 26.46
C GLU A 481 13.11 18.25 26.52
N TYR A 482 13.13 19.02 25.43
CA TYR A 482 13.76 20.31 25.35
C TYR A 482 12.92 21.42 26.01
N VAL A 483 11.60 21.32 25.88
CA VAL A 483 10.68 22.26 26.56
C VAL A 483 10.70 22.05 28.06
N ALA A 484 10.73 20.78 28.50
CA ALA A 484 10.73 20.40 29.90
C ALA A 484 12.06 20.71 30.60
N GLN A 485 13.19 20.70 29.88
CA GLN A 485 14.55 20.89 30.43
C GLN A 485 15.12 22.30 30.23
N GLY A 486 14.43 23.17 29.48
CA GLY A 486 14.88 24.54 29.21
C GLY A 486 16.14 24.63 28.34
N ASN A 487 16.26 23.75 27.34
CA ASN A 487 17.45 23.65 26.49
C ASN A 487 17.53 24.82 25.50
N GLU A 488 18.28 25.87 25.85
CA GLU A 488 18.44 27.11 25.07
C GLU A 488 18.98 26.89 23.64
N GLU A 489 19.78 25.85 23.40
CA GLU A 489 20.37 25.61 22.09
C GLU A 489 19.31 25.12 21.08
N GLN A 490 18.41 24.25 21.51
CA GLN A 490 17.33 23.80 20.64
C GLN A 490 16.31 24.90 20.33
N MET A 491 15.99 25.74 21.32
CA MET A 491 15.15 26.93 21.11
C MET A 491 15.75 27.86 20.05
N LYS A 492 17.07 28.07 20.09
CA LYS A 492 17.78 28.88 19.09
C LYS A 492 17.71 28.27 17.68
N LEU A 493 17.78 26.93 17.58
CA LEU A 493 17.66 26.24 16.30
C LEU A 493 16.25 26.38 15.71
N ASP A 494 15.22 26.28 16.55
CA ASP A 494 13.83 26.41 16.11
C ASP A 494 13.48 27.87 15.78
N GLU A 495 14.03 28.82 16.49
CA GLU A 495 13.96 30.25 16.10
C GLU A 495 14.63 30.52 14.75
N LEU A 496 15.81 29.93 14.51
CA LEU A 496 16.52 30.04 13.22
C LEU A 496 15.72 29.47 12.10
N LYS A 497 15.11 28.28 12.28
CA LYS A 497 14.24 27.62 11.32
C LYS A 497 13.01 28.47 11.02
N ASN A 498 12.32 28.97 12.04
CA ASN A 498 11.14 29.82 11.86
C ASN A 498 11.50 31.12 11.13
N LYS A 499 12.69 31.68 11.42
CA LYS A 499 13.21 32.82 10.69
C LYS A 499 13.46 32.52 9.21
N VAL A 500 14.10 31.37 8.89
CA VAL A 500 14.32 30.94 7.48
C VAL A 500 13.00 30.79 6.74
N VAL A 501 11.98 30.17 7.36
CA VAL A 501 10.64 30.04 6.77
C VAL A 501 9.97 31.40 6.58
N THR A 502 10.10 32.31 7.55
CA THR A 502 9.51 33.64 7.49
C THR A 502 10.21 34.49 6.43
N ASP A 503 11.55 34.46 6.39
CA ASP A 503 12.35 35.17 5.39
C ASP A 503 12.06 34.62 3.96
N ALA A 504 11.85 33.30 3.82
CA ALA A 504 11.45 32.69 2.57
C ALA A 504 10.07 33.21 2.09
N LYS A 505 9.11 33.33 3.01
CA LYS A 505 7.76 33.88 2.71
C LYS A 505 7.80 35.37 2.38
N GLN A 506 8.67 36.14 3.01
CA GLN A 506 8.80 37.59 2.78
C GLN A 506 9.57 37.97 1.53
N GLN A 507 10.41 37.08 1.00
CA GLN A 507 11.14 37.33 -0.23
C GLN A 507 10.27 37.16 -1.45
N ASN A 508 9.20 37.88 -1.63
CA ASN A 508 8.29 38.07 -2.80
C ASN A 508 8.64 37.44 -4.17
N SER A 509 9.61 36.53 -4.21
CA SER A 509 10.05 35.74 -5.34
C SER A 509 9.32 34.39 -5.41
N ILE A 510 8.54 34.03 -4.40
CA ILE A 510 7.66 32.89 -4.35
C ILE A 510 6.31 33.37 -4.86
N SER A 511 5.78 32.73 -5.90
CA SER A 511 4.42 33.03 -6.36
C SER A 511 3.43 32.61 -5.26
N ASP A 512 2.21 33.12 -5.33
CA ASP A 512 1.10 32.72 -4.45
C ASP A 512 0.78 31.20 -4.57
N HIS A 513 1.34 30.52 -5.60
CA HIS A 513 1.08 29.13 -5.96
C HIS A 513 2.25 28.18 -5.65
N THR A 514 3.37 28.68 -5.14
CA THR A 514 4.53 27.88 -4.76
C THR A 514 4.83 28.00 -3.28
N LYS A 515 4.77 26.89 -2.55
CA LYS A 515 5.12 26.79 -1.14
C LYS A 515 6.48 26.12 -0.99
N ILE A 516 7.42 26.78 -0.31
CA ILE A 516 8.69 26.16 0.10
C ILE A 516 8.54 25.65 1.53
N ASN A 517 8.84 24.38 1.72
CA ASN A 517 8.81 23.72 3.01
C ASN A 517 10.25 23.60 3.54
N VAL A 518 10.44 23.97 4.80
CA VAL A 518 11.69 23.76 5.51
C VAL A 518 11.38 22.98 6.77
N SER A 519 11.95 21.81 6.93
CA SER A 519 11.82 21.00 8.14
C SER A 519 13.18 20.70 8.75
N THR A 520 13.20 20.47 10.06
CA THR A 520 14.42 20.15 10.78
C THR A 520 14.19 18.94 11.67
N LYS A 521 15.25 18.14 11.86
CA LYS A 521 15.23 16.96 12.73
C LYS A 521 16.56 16.82 13.43
N THR A 522 16.53 16.63 14.75
CA THR A 522 17.69 16.19 15.53
C THR A 522 17.72 14.68 15.61
N ILE A 523 18.89 14.09 15.41
CA ILE A 523 19.11 12.65 15.48
C ILE A 523 20.17 12.46 16.57
N SER A 524 19.74 11.90 17.71
CA SER A 524 20.67 11.58 18.80
C SER A 524 21.21 10.16 18.58
N ASP A 525 22.53 10.02 18.67
CA ASP A 525 23.23 8.74 18.55
C ASP A 525 24.27 8.64 19.68
N THR A 526 24.80 7.45 19.91
CA THR A 526 25.89 7.22 20.85
C THR A 526 27.17 7.04 20.06
N GLY A 527 28.12 7.97 20.26
CA GLY A 527 29.43 7.90 19.61
C GLY A 527 30.24 6.68 20.03
N ALA A 528 31.32 6.43 19.31
CA ALA A 528 32.18 5.24 19.50
C ALA A 528 32.78 5.12 20.93
N ASN A 529 32.88 6.22 21.67
CA ASN A 529 33.38 6.29 23.04
C ASN A 529 32.27 6.39 24.10
N GLY A 530 30.98 6.21 23.70
CA GLY A 530 29.84 6.31 24.59
C GLY A 530 29.36 7.75 24.85
N GLU A 531 29.94 8.76 24.14
CA GLU A 531 29.45 10.14 24.19
C GLU A 531 28.12 10.26 23.41
N LYS A 532 27.21 11.13 23.88
CA LYS A 532 26.00 11.51 23.17
C LYS A 532 26.41 12.38 21.97
N VAL A 533 26.15 11.88 20.77
CA VAL A 533 26.37 12.57 19.50
C VAL A 533 25.03 13.03 18.96
N VAL A 534 24.92 14.29 18.59
CA VAL A 534 23.70 14.83 18.02
C VAL A 534 23.98 15.33 16.59
N ASP A 535 23.36 14.66 15.62
CA ASP A 535 23.33 15.10 14.25
C ASP A 535 22.11 16.01 14.02
N TYR A 536 22.25 16.98 13.14
CA TYR A 536 21.18 17.90 12.81
C TYR A 536 20.85 17.85 11.34
N GLN A 537 19.59 17.54 11.01
CA GLN A 537 19.10 17.49 9.64
C GLN A 537 18.22 18.71 9.34
N VAL A 538 18.48 19.36 8.21
CA VAL A 538 17.65 20.42 7.64
C VAL A 538 17.23 19.98 6.25
N SER A 539 15.93 19.96 5.99
CA SER A 539 15.34 19.52 4.74
C SER A 539 14.63 20.69 4.06
N PHE A 540 14.83 20.80 2.75
CA PHE A 540 14.16 21.77 1.88
C PHE A 540 13.44 21.05 0.78
N ASP A 541 12.16 21.32 0.62
CA ASP A 541 11.36 20.91 -0.52
C ASP A 541 10.40 22.02 -0.94
N TYR A 542 9.68 21.80 -2.04
CA TYR A 542 8.64 22.74 -2.47
C TYR A 542 7.42 22.00 -3.03
N GLN A 543 6.29 22.66 -2.94
CA GLN A 543 5.04 22.24 -3.55
C GLN A 543 4.52 23.37 -4.44
N VAL A 544 4.09 23.02 -5.66
CA VAL A 544 3.43 23.95 -6.59
C VAL A 544 1.99 23.53 -6.73
N GLU A 545 1.07 24.50 -6.62
CA GLU A 545 -0.35 24.27 -6.70
C GLU A 545 -0.74 23.68 -8.05
N GLN A 546 -1.64 22.69 -8.04
CA GLN A 546 -2.13 22.03 -9.24
C GLN A 546 -2.72 23.06 -10.24
N GLY A 547 -2.28 23.00 -11.51
CA GLY A 547 -2.65 23.97 -12.54
C GLY A 547 -1.61 25.07 -12.78
N PHE A 548 -0.66 25.30 -11.86
CA PHE A 548 0.45 26.26 -12.02
C PHE A 548 1.80 25.57 -12.24
N THR A 549 1.86 24.26 -12.08
CA THR A 549 3.08 23.44 -12.14
C THR A 549 3.86 23.60 -13.44
N GLU A 550 3.20 23.74 -14.61
CA GLU A 550 3.91 23.93 -15.89
C GLU A 550 4.60 25.29 -16.02
N LYS A 551 4.14 26.30 -15.28
CA LYS A 551 4.69 27.67 -15.31
C LYS A 551 5.78 27.88 -14.26
N GLU A 552 5.61 27.27 -13.09
CA GLU A 552 6.45 27.51 -11.92
C GLU A 552 7.46 26.39 -11.64
N ASP A 553 7.16 25.17 -12.10
CA ASP A 553 8.02 24.01 -11.95
C ASP A 553 8.54 23.48 -13.31
N PHE A 554 9.03 22.25 -13.33
CA PHE A 554 9.53 21.64 -14.56
C PHE A 554 8.40 21.32 -15.54
N ALA A 555 8.40 21.94 -16.71
CA ALA A 555 7.56 21.50 -17.81
C ALA A 555 7.93 20.07 -18.25
N PRO A 556 7.03 19.32 -18.93
CA PRO A 556 7.33 17.98 -19.43
C PRO A 556 8.65 17.88 -20.18
N GLY A 557 9.49 16.91 -19.80
CA GLY A 557 10.81 16.70 -20.42
C GLY A 557 11.89 17.73 -20.05
N ARG A 558 11.62 18.67 -19.13
CA ARG A 558 12.62 19.63 -18.65
C ARG A 558 13.32 19.11 -17.39
N TYR A 559 14.63 19.40 -17.30
CA TYR A 559 15.49 18.89 -16.22
C TYR A 559 16.49 19.92 -15.69
N VAL A 560 16.69 21.03 -16.40
CA VAL A 560 17.66 22.07 -15.98
C VAL A 560 17.05 22.88 -14.86
N ALA A 561 17.64 22.88 -13.67
CA ALA A 561 17.12 23.55 -12.47
C ALA A 561 16.81 25.05 -12.70
N ALA A 562 17.59 25.73 -13.54
CA ALA A 562 17.34 27.12 -13.93
C ALA A 562 16.03 27.31 -14.73
N GLN A 563 15.41 26.26 -15.23
CA GLN A 563 14.13 26.33 -15.97
C GLN A 563 12.90 26.20 -15.06
N SER A 564 13.07 25.78 -13.79
CA SER A 564 12.02 25.76 -12.77
C SER A 564 12.15 27.01 -11.88
N ALA A 565 11.10 27.81 -11.76
CA ALA A 565 11.08 28.96 -10.87
C ALA A 565 11.14 28.50 -9.41
N ALA A 566 10.39 27.44 -9.06
CA ALA A 566 10.38 26.85 -7.73
C ALA A 566 11.77 26.34 -7.32
N ALA A 567 12.46 25.59 -8.21
CA ALA A 567 13.81 25.10 -7.94
C ALA A 567 14.83 26.23 -7.76
N ARG A 568 14.75 27.30 -8.60
CA ARG A 568 15.63 28.49 -8.42
C ARG A 568 15.39 29.19 -7.11
N THR A 569 14.12 29.37 -6.71
CA THR A 569 13.75 30.01 -5.46
C THR A 569 14.24 29.18 -4.28
N MET A 570 14.02 27.87 -4.28
CA MET A 570 14.54 26.97 -3.25
C MET A 570 16.07 27.05 -3.16
N LEU A 571 16.79 27.04 -4.28
CA LEU A 571 18.24 27.18 -4.31
C LEU A 571 18.73 28.50 -3.70
N SER A 572 18.02 29.61 -3.98
CA SER A 572 18.32 30.91 -3.38
C SER A 572 18.13 30.92 -1.86
N ILE A 573 17.03 30.29 -1.39
CA ILE A 573 16.72 30.15 0.05
C ILE A 573 17.77 29.27 0.74
N ILE A 574 18.13 28.13 0.16
CA ILE A 574 19.19 27.26 0.66
C ILE A 574 20.50 28.04 0.77
N GLY A 575 20.90 28.73 -0.29
CA GLY A 575 22.14 29.51 -0.32
C GLY A 575 22.20 30.56 0.78
N LYS A 576 21.12 31.33 0.96
CA LYS A 576 21.03 32.34 2.00
C LYS A 576 21.02 31.71 3.39
N ALA A 577 20.15 30.73 3.64
CA ALA A 577 20.02 30.07 4.92
C ALA A 577 21.37 29.49 5.42
N LEU A 578 22.09 28.77 4.54
CA LEU A 578 23.36 28.18 4.90
C LEU A 578 24.48 29.23 5.12
N GLN A 579 24.41 30.39 4.43
CA GLN A 579 25.38 31.46 4.62
C GLN A 579 25.11 32.32 5.84
N THR A 580 23.89 32.45 6.32
CA THR A 580 23.48 33.32 7.40
C THR A 580 23.02 32.53 8.63
N ASP A 581 21.88 31.86 8.51
CA ASP A 581 21.16 31.30 9.66
C ASP A 581 21.81 30.01 10.17
N PHE A 582 22.32 29.16 9.27
CA PHE A 582 23.02 27.92 9.61
C PHE A 582 24.55 28.03 9.54
N ALA A 583 25.10 29.23 9.34
CA ALA A 583 26.57 29.47 9.21
C ALA A 583 27.38 28.90 10.37
N GLN A 584 26.84 28.92 11.60
CA GLN A 584 27.50 28.36 12.77
C GLN A 584 27.74 26.84 12.70
N TYR A 585 26.95 26.10 11.91
CA TYR A 585 27.12 24.66 11.67
C TYR A 585 27.98 24.36 10.46
N MET A 586 28.27 25.36 9.63
CA MET A 586 29.07 25.30 8.42
C MET A 586 30.56 25.52 8.70
N LYS A 587 31.11 24.76 9.66
CA LYS A 587 32.51 24.92 10.11
C LYS A 587 33.44 24.07 9.25
N GLU A 588 34.65 24.63 8.99
CA GLU A 588 35.69 23.92 8.25
C GLU A 588 36.05 22.58 8.91
N GLY A 589 36.17 21.52 8.10
CA GLY A 589 36.49 20.17 8.56
C GLY A 589 35.35 19.40 9.22
N LYS A 590 34.16 20.00 9.41
CA LYS A 590 32.97 19.26 9.85
C LYS A 590 32.35 18.48 8.70
N ALA A 591 31.88 17.28 9.00
CA ALA A 591 31.22 16.42 8.02
C ALA A 591 29.75 16.84 7.80
N VAL A 592 29.32 16.91 6.55
CA VAL A 592 27.95 17.12 6.15
C VAL A 592 27.58 16.14 5.04
N VAL A 593 26.41 15.50 5.18
CA VAL A 593 25.83 14.68 4.09
C VAL A 593 24.72 15.47 3.44
N VAL A 594 24.85 15.72 2.14
CA VAL A 594 23.83 16.41 1.33
C VAL A 594 23.11 15.36 0.48
N LYS A 595 21.90 15.00 0.89
CA LYS A 595 21.03 14.10 0.15
C LYS A 595 20.15 14.93 -0.80
N ILE A 596 20.20 14.64 -2.09
CA ILE A 596 19.42 15.35 -3.09
C ILE A 596 18.51 14.34 -3.80
N THR A 597 17.20 14.51 -3.65
CA THR A 597 16.20 13.68 -4.28
C THR A 597 15.55 14.44 -5.43
N GLY A 598 15.65 13.89 -6.63
CA GLY A 598 14.91 14.38 -7.80
C GLY A 598 13.76 13.44 -8.13
N SER A 599 12.61 13.98 -8.55
CA SER A 599 11.49 13.16 -8.98
C SER A 599 11.02 13.50 -10.39
N ALA A 600 10.37 12.54 -11.03
CA ALA A 600 9.69 12.69 -12.31
C ALA A 600 8.30 12.06 -12.22
N ASP A 601 7.34 12.61 -12.97
CA ASP A 601 5.99 12.05 -13.06
C ASP A 601 5.97 10.74 -13.87
N ALA A 602 4.84 10.05 -13.82
CA ALA A 602 4.64 8.76 -14.51
C ALA A 602 4.41 8.89 -16.03
N SER A 603 4.47 10.12 -16.60
CA SER A 603 4.32 10.31 -18.05
C SER A 603 5.49 9.67 -18.82
N PRO A 604 5.25 8.75 -19.76
CA PRO A 604 6.33 8.08 -20.47
C PRO A 604 7.11 9.04 -21.38
N VAL A 605 8.43 8.92 -21.38
CA VAL A 605 9.30 9.62 -22.33
C VAL A 605 9.13 8.97 -23.71
N ARG A 606 8.26 9.52 -24.54
CA ARG A 606 7.88 8.93 -25.85
C ARG A 606 8.98 9.07 -26.94
N ARG A 607 9.91 9.98 -26.76
CA ARG A 607 11.02 10.24 -27.69
C ARG A 607 12.25 10.59 -26.87
N VAL A 608 13.40 10.15 -27.33
CA VAL A 608 14.68 10.55 -26.71
C VAL A 608 14.82 12.07 -26.74
N ILE A 609 14.98 12.65 -25.55
CA ILE A 609 15.20 14.09 -25.36
C ILE A 609 16.71 14.33 -25.49
N PRO A 610 17.15 15.26 -26.36
CA PRO A 610 18.57 15.56 -26.49
C PRO A 610 19.14 16.09 -25.16
N TYR A 611 20.19 15.44 -24.68
CA TYR A 611 20.99 15.92 -23.55
C TYR A 611 22.22 16.66 -24.10
N LYS A 612 22.46 17.88 -23.61
CA LYS A 612 23.56 18.73 -24.09
C LYS A 612 24.82 18.62 -23.22
N GLY A 613 24.80 17.85 -22.18
CA GLY A 613 25.91 17.65 -21.25
C GLY A 613 26.06 18.80 -20.23
N GLU A 614 24.98 19.47 -19.84
CA GLU A 614 24.98 20.60 -18.91
C GLU A 614 25.66 20.26 -17.59
N TYR A 615 25.56 18.99 -17.16
CA TYR A 615 26.14 18.50 -15.91
C TYR A 615 27.24 17.45 -16.12
N GLY A 616 27.70 17.23 -17.36
CA GLY A 616 28.65 16.20 -17.73
C GLY A 616 27.99 14.95 -18.32
N ASP A 617 28.80 14.04 -18.83
CA ASP A 617 28.34 12.72 -19.27
C ASP A 617 28.43 11.76 -18.08
N PHE A 618 27.39 10.95 -17.88
CA PHE A 618 27.26 9.99 -16.78
C PHE A 618 27.19 8.58 -17.38
N GLU A 619 28.16 7.75 -17.04
CA GLU A 619 28.19 6.33 -17.39
C GLU A 619 28.18 5.55 -16.08
N GLU A 620 27.16 4.70 -15.87
CA GLU A 620 26.98 3.88 -14.66
C GLU A 620 27.11 4.69 -13.34
N ALA A 621 26.52 5.89 -13.33
CA ALA A 621 26.54 6.74 -12.13
C ALA A 621 25.68 6.10 -11.02
N PRO A 622 26.22 5.94 -9.79
CA PRO A 622 25.48 5.35 -8.69
C PRO A 622 24.38 6.30 -8.22
N VAL A 623 23.18 5.77 -8.09
CA VAL A 623 22.00 6.48 -7.57
C VAL A 623 21.18 5.52 -6.73
N ARG A 624 20.34 6.08 -5.85
CA ARG A 624 19.34 5.31 -5.12
C ARG A 624 17.95 5.58 -5.70
N TYR A 625 17.33 4.55 -6.26
CA TYR A 625 16.01 4.61 -6.87
C TYR A 625 15.01 3.84 -6.01
N ASN A 626 14.03 4.56 -5.43
CA ASN A 626 13.06 3.99 -4.49
C ASN A 626 13.76 3.08 -3.46
N ASP A 627 14.80 3.63 -2.81
CA ASP A 627 15.66 2.97 -1.82
C ASP A 627 16.50 1.75 -2.30
N VAL A 628 16.53 1.48 -3.60
CA VAL A 628 17.38 0.46 -4.19
C VAL A 628 18.61 1.11 -4.87
N ASP A 629 19.80 0.66 -4.53
CA ASP A 629 21.03 1.11 -5.18
C ASP A 629 21.04 0.63 -6.65
N THR A 630 21.18 1.56 -7.58
CA THR A 630 21.16 1.31 -9.01
C THR A 630 22.18 2.18 -9.74
N LEU A 631 22.39 1.90 -11.03
CA LEU A 631 23.29 2.64 -11.89
C LEU A 631 22.50 3.33 -12.99
N ILE A 632 22.82 4.59 -13.27
CA ILE A 632 22.16 5.37 -14.32
C ILE A 632 23.18 5.89 -15.34
N THR A 633 22.81 5.80 -16.61
CA THR A 633 23.63 6.30 -17.72
C THR A 633 22.88 7.36 -18.49
N VAL A 634 23.45 8.57 -18.55
CA VAL A 634 22.95 9.70 -19.38
C VAL A 634 24.12 10.41 -19.98
N THR A 635 24.25 10.35 -21.30
CA THR A 635 25.34 11.00 -22.06
C THR A 635 24.80 11.85 -23.20
N ARG A 636 25.60 12.77 -23.71
CA ARG A 636 25.25 13.54 -24.91
C ARG A 636 24.95 12.65 -26.13
N LYS A 637 25.49 11.45 -26.16
CA LYS A 637 25.24 10.47 -27.22
C LYS A 637 23.93 9.70 -27.03
N SER A 638 23.63 9.26 -25.81
CA SER A 638 22.44 8.48 -25.53
C SER A 638 21.17 9.34 -25.41
N GLY A 639 21.33 10.60 -24.99
CA GLY A 639 20.19 11.44 -24.64
C GLY A 639 19.44 10.94 -23.38
N ILE A 640 18.21 11.40 -23.21
CA ILE A 640 17.32 11.07 -22.10
C ILE A 640 16.17 10.25 -22.65
N SER A 641 16.01 9.02 -22.21
CA SER A 641 15.01 8.06 -22.68
C SER A 641 14.05 7.59 -21.60
N SER A 642 14.29 7.95 -20.33
CA SER A 642 13.47 7.51 -19.21
C SER A 642 13.20 8.62 -18.18
N ASN A 643 12.22 8.40 -17.32
CA ASN A 643 11.85 9.30 -16.23
C ASN A 643 12.91 9.32 -15.14
N GLU A 644 13.55 8.18 -14.87
CA GLU A 644 14.65 8.06 -13.92
C GLU A 644 15.81 8.96 -14.34
N GLN A 645 16.12 9.02 -15.63
CA GLN A 645 17.14 9.92 -16.16
C GLN A 645 16.77 11.40 -16.00
N LEU A 646 15.47 11.76 -16.18
CA LEU A 646 14.98 13.11 -15.92
C LEU A 646 15.09 13.47 -14.44
N ALA A 647 14.65 12.57 -13.54
CA ALA A 647 14.73 12.74 -12.09
C ALA A 647 16.21 12.91 -11.66
N PHE A 648 17.09 12.07 -12.16
CA PHE A 648 18.52 12.16 -11.92
C PHE A 648 19.11 13.51 -12.33
N LEU A 649 18.82 13.97 -13.55
CA LEU A 649 19.35 15.26 -14.03
C LEU A 649 18.80 16.46 -13.28
N ARG A 650 17.56 16.40 -12.75
CA ARG A 650 17.03 17.42 -11.84
C ARG A 650 17.80 17.47 -10.53
N ALA A 651 18.10 16.30 -9.94
CA ALA A 651 18.94 16.21 -8.75
C ALA A 651 20.36 16.73 -9.03
N MET A 652 20.96 16.38 -10.17
CA MET A 652 22.28 16.87 -10.57
C MET A 652 22.30 18.38 -10.80
N GLY A 653 21.24 18.95 -11.36
CA GLY A 653 21.10 20.40 -11.52
C GLY A 653 21.01 21.15 -10.19
N MET A 654 20.33 20.57 -9.20
CA MET A 654 20.30 21.13 -7.86
C MET A 654 21.66 21.01 -7.17
N LYS A 655 22.33 19.85 -7.27
CA LYS A 655 23.69 19.66 -6.77
C LYS A 655 24.67 20.71 -7.32
N ASP A 656 24.68 20.88 -8.64
CA ASP A 656 25.54 21.87 -9.31
C ASP A 656 25.23 23.29 -8.82
N GLY A 657 23.93 23.62 -8.65
CA GLY A 657 23.51 24.90 -8.11
C GLY A 657 23.96 25.11 -6.66
N ILE A 658 23.82 24.12 -5.79
CA ILE A 658 24.25 24.19 -4.39
C ILE A 658 25.77 24.39 -4.30
N VAL A 659 26.54 23.58 -5.03
CA VAL A 659 28.02 23.66 -5.03
C VAL A 659 28.50 25.04 -5.51
N LYS A 660 27.82 25.66 -6.47
CA LYS A 660 28.17 26.99 -6.99
C LYS A 660 27.78 28.13 -6.06
N ASN A 661 26.68 27.99 -5.33
CA ASN A 661 26.14 29.10 -4.51
C ASN A 661 26.54 29.04 -3.03
N VAL A 662 27.04 27.90 -2.55
CA VAL A 662 27.41 27.72 -1.12
C VAL A 662 28.91 27.34 -1.04
N GLU A 663 29.78 28.34 -1.14
CA GLU A 663 31.22 28.15 -1.11
C GLU A 663 31.72 27.44 0.16
N GLN A 664 31.02 27.63 1.29
CA GLN A 664 31.39 27.01 2.57
C GLN A 664 31.39 25.47 2.50
N LEU A 665 30.49 24.87 1.72
CA LEU A 665 30.44 23.41 1.55
C LEU A 665 31.72 22.84 0.92
N THR A 666 32.47 23.65 0.17
CA THR A 666 33.75 23.22 -0.42
C THR A 666 34.87 23.12 0.60
N LYS A 667 34.70 23.76 1.79
CA LYS A 667 35.65 23.76 2.90
C LYS A 667 35.27 22.71 3.99
N MET A 668 34.12 22.10 3.85
CA MET A 668 33.64 21.02 4.72
C MET A 668 33.98 19.65 4.11
N ASP A 669 33.91 18.60 4.94
CA ASP A 669 33.87 17.23 4.44
C ASP A 669 32.44 16.92 3.96
N ALA A 670 32.13 17.42 2.74
CA ALA A 670 30.78 17.34 2.19
C ALA A 670 30.64 16.12 1.27
N ARG A 671 29.80 15.16 1.66
CA ARG A 671 29.39 14.03 0.87
C ARG A 671 28.03 14.30 0.21
N TYR A 672 27.91 13.97 -1.07
CA TYR A 672 26.69 14.16 -1.85
C TYR A 672 26.10 12.81 -2.27
N ASP A 673 24.91 12.50 -1.77
CA ASP A 673 24.16 11.29 -2.12
C ASP A 673 22.96 11.67 -3.00
N THR A 674 22.84 11.03 -4.18
CA THR A 674 21.80 11.32 -5.16
C THR A 674 20.70 10.23 -5.09
N PHE A 675 19.49 10.68 -4.95
CA PHE A 675 18.28 9.85 -4.90
C PHE A 675 17.36 10.23 -6.05
N ILE A 676 16.63 9.27 -6.57
CA ILE A 676 15.60 9.49 -7.57
C ILE A 676 14.31 8.77 -7.18
N GLU A 677 13.18 9.43 -7.44
CA GLU A 677 11.85 8.91 -7.18
C GLU A 677 11.01 9.05 -8.44
N GLN A 678 10.15 8.08 -8.70
CA GLN A 678 9.11 8.19 -9.71
C GLN A 678 7.81 8.49 -9.02
N GLY A 679 7.16 9.61 -9.38
CA GLY A 679 5.85 9.94 -8.88
C GLY A 679 4.79 8.96 -9.40
N GLU A 680 3.82 8.68 -8.58
CA GLU A 680 2.75 7.70 -8.86
C GLU A 680 1.74 8.18 -9.91
N GLY A 681 1.68 9.49 -10.18
CA GLY A 681 0.75 10.12 -11.09
C GLY A 681 1.39 10.92 -12.21
N VAL A 682 0.54 11.41 -13.12
CA VAL A 682 0.92 12.30 -14.23
C VAL A 682 0.61 13.74 -13.85
N GLY A 683 1.63 14.58 -13.75
CA GLY A 683 1.46 15.99 -13.43
C GLY A 683 2.73 16.65 -12.92
N GLY A 684 2.72 17.97 -12.88
CA GLY A 684 3.87 18.76 -12.41
C GLY A 684 4.13 18.57 -10.92
N GLU A 685 3.11 18.28 -10.13
CA GLU A 685 3.18 17.99 -8.70
C GLU A 685 4.13 16.81 -8.35
N PHE A 686 4.38 15.93 -9.33
CA PHE A 686 5.31 14.80 -9.20
C PHE A 686 6.73 15.09 -9.72
N ARG A 687 7.01 16.34 -10.14
CA ARG A 687 8.30 16.75 -10.74
C ARG A 687 9.07 17.62 -9.77
N ARG A 688 9.34 17.10 -8.57
CA ARG A 688 9.91 17.85 -7.45
C ARG A 688 11.41 17.62 -7.26
N ILE A 689 11.99 18.47 -6.42
CA ILE A 689 13.33 18.28 -5.86
C ILE A 689 13.24 18.49 -4.35
N ARG A 690 13.90 17.62 -3.60
CA ARG A 690 14.11 17.74 -2.17
C ARG A 690 15.61 17.74 -1.86
N VAL A 691 16.03 18.52 -0.90
CA VAL A 691 17.42 18.59 -0.44
C VAL A 691 17.46 18.49 1.07
N ASP A 692 18.18 17.49 1.58
CA ASP A 692 18.40 17.29 3.01
C ASP A 692 19.88 17.52 3.31
N PHE A 693 20.19 18.38 4.29
CA PHE A 693 21.53 18.59 4.83
C PHE A 693 21.60 17.93 6.19
N LEU A 694 22.46 16.95 6.35
CA LEU A 694 22.71 16.26 7.60
C LEU A 694 24.09 16.71 8.13
N PHE A 695 24.09 17.61 9.10
CA PHE A 695 25.29 18.06 9.80
C PHE A 695 25.67 17.04 10.87
N LYS A 696 26.81 16.41 10.71
CA LYS A 696 27.32 15.41 11.63
C LYS A 696 27.97 16.09 12.84
N ASN A 697 27.69 15.56 14.03
CA ASN A 697 28.22 16.07 15.30
C ASN A 697 28.01 17.60 15.41
N ALA A 698 26.76 18.03 15.20
CA ALA A 698 26.41 19.44 15.17
C ALA A 698 26.55 20.11 16.56
N PHE A 699 26.43 19.33 17.66
CA PHE A 699 26.49 19.75 19.05
C PHE A 699 27.54 19.00 19.82
#